data_a2e8dbca2d6f771b0b994208e7e72ce4
#
_entry.id   a2e8dbca2d6f771b0b994208e7e72ce4
#
_cell.length_a   1.000
_cell.length_b   1.000
_cell.length_c   1.000
_cell.angle_alpha   90.00
_cell.angle_beta   90.00
_cell.angle_gamma   90.00
#
_symmetry.space_group_name_H-M   'P 1'
#
loop_
_entity.id
_entity.type
_entity.pdbx_description
1 polymer ?
#
loop_
_entity_poly.entity_id
_entity_poly.type
_entity_poly.pdbx_seq_one_letter_code
_entity_poly.pdbx_strand_id
1 'polypeptide(L)'
;MAAISRLPEQGTLEQDQSKKINKEAEALINSSSYWDTDDLAAPHSIKDGKEASKWLEGYDEEARKVLQQVAVAAWNYFTAASPITKQHLTEAEDVARVFLKASAKQAQQFEASALEDPIEQKELNVISKEGLNALDAKTLARYNSLLGNINKIYTAVDVCESKEQKVCIQKYSDLISTIQINTDGPHALSIWKSWRSAVGQNLTEIYEKLVDVTNKAAKLNGHEDAGEMWRSAFDMIDAGKKEKMYDVAKATEAAYAKILPFYTQLHAYFRRQIAATYKSDESLVRDGPIPAHLLRSSTGDDWSAAYEETKPFDQMDKLPEEITDNLHKQTMKSRSMFVKVFRYMRYLGFEQLPDSFWKNSVFSRIWSKDMICNPATAYDMINGTDFRVKICAQIGQSDFVEAHKLFAQLYYKFLSSEQPFVLRDAPNPTISGAVAKAFGILATNVNYLKSQRLISPDAKLDQASLINELYHEALSSVVKMPFSLIADKWRYAVFEGKIGAANWSDEWWGLREKYQGVGAPKNTPEAQYDAVVAAEISQQHAPASRHIVEYVAQFQVLKALCAHSKTSLSEGCIPKKETIMRLIEVMKKGGTISWLDALEQITGTRELDAGPLVEYFGPLINWLSSTNEQDAVFLGWDGEGEKFKPEDIPRPRSENVADRPSIPSDDQIAYPGGNCAHGQECLLDTTCNGTICVCNAGLFTLQIGDTYNCVPDDPANAGFRDGSGLVIAITPNNQTKNGNSTDGDAASNEDSTTEPPKTSDSTRPALFSLLLLFAFVLSSVLMF
;
A
#
# COMPACT_ATOMS: atom_id res chain seq x y z
N MET A 1 -13.33 -54.45 14.29
CA MET A 1 -14.38 -53.63 14.93
C MET A 1 -13.93 -53.25 16.31
N ALA A 2 -14.12 -51.98 16.70
CA ALA A 2 -13.80 -51.36 17.98
C ALA A 2 -12.37 -50.83 18.09
N ALA A 3 -12.15 -49.59 17.59
CA ALA A 3 -11.29 -48.53 18.16
C ALA A 3 -11.36 -47.24 17.28
N ILE A 4 -12.58 -46.79 17.00
CA ILE A 4 -12.84 -45.42 16.49
C ILE A 4 -13.87 -44.83 17.48
N SER A 5 -13.39 -44.25 18.55
CA SER A 5 -14.23 -43.41 19.39
C SER A 5 -13.37 -42.37 20.10
N ARG A 6 -13.76 -41.13 19.88
CA ARG A 6 -13.42 -39.89 20.63
C ARG A 6 -12.18 -39.15 20.20
N LEU A 7 -12.31 -38.49 19.00
CA LEU A 7 -11.83 -37.14 18.90
C LEU A 7 -12.89 -36.24 19.55
N PRO A 8 -12.55 -35.29 20.43
CA PRO A 8 -13.50 -34.30 20.90
C PRO A 8 -14.00 -33.49 19.74
N GLU A 9 -15.31 -33.24 19.69
CA GLU A 9 -15.92 -32.38 18.65
C GLU A 9 -15.20 -31.03 18.66
N GLN A 10 -14.68 -30.61 17.49
CA GLN A 10 -13.97 -29.32 17.32
C GLN A 10 -14.80 -28.15 17.85
N GLY A 11 -16.12 -28.21 17.81
CA GLY A 11 -17.01 -27.18 18.31
C GLY A 11 -16.99 -26.96 19.84
N THR A 12 -16.60 -27.93 20.63
CA THR A 12 -16.52 -27.79 22.11
C THR A 12 -15.23 -27.11 22.56
N LEU A 13 -14.13 -27.37 21.89
CA LEU A 13 -12.84 -26.68 22.14
C LEU A 13 -12.88 -25.20 21.76
N GLU A 14 -13.59 -24.85 20.68
CA GLU A 14 -13.74 -23.45 20.20
C GLU A 14 -14.70 -22.65 21.09
N GLN A 15 -15.78 -23.26 21.59
CA GLN A 15 -16.67 -22.64 22.57
C GLN A 15 -16.01 -22.42 23.94
N ASP A 16 -15.12 -23.30 24.36
CA ASP A 16 -14.37 -23.14 25.62
C ASP A 16 -13.29 -22.03 25.50
N GLN A 17 -12.69 -21.87 24.33
CA GLN A 17 -11.77 -20.74 24.06
C GLN A 17 -12.52 -19.40 24.04
N SER A 18 -13.69 -19.31 23.42
CA SER A 18 -14.54 -18.12 23.43
C SER A 18 -14.95 -17.72 24.85
N LYS A 19 -15.40 -18.66 25.64
CA LYS A 19 -15.74 -18.43 27.07
C LYS A 19 -14.54 -17.97 27.90
N LYS A 20 -13.33 -18.45 27.56
CA LYS A 20 -12.10 -18.06 28.24
C LYS A 20 -11.72 -16.64 27.92
N ILE A 21 -11.82 -16.23 26.61
CA ILE A 21 -11.55 -14.87 26.16
C ILE A 21 -12.53 -13.87 26.78
N ASN A 22 -13.83 -14.18 26.82
CA ASN A 22 -14.84 -13.33 27.46
C ASN A 22 -14.59 -13.18 28.97
N LYS A 23 -14.18 -14.25 29.64
CA LYS A 23 -13.85 -14.20 31.05
C LYS A 23 -12.56 -13.43 31.35
N GLU A 24 -11.57 -13.50 30.48
CA GLU A 24 -10.34 -12.69 30.54
C GLU A 24 -10.64 -11.22 30.26
N ALA A 25 -11.52 -10.89 29.30
CA ALA A 25 -11.97 -9.54 29.02
C ALA A 25 -12.77 -8.94 30.20
N GLU A 26 -13.72 -9.69 30.77
CA GLU A 26 -14.44 -9.29 31.99
C GLU A 26 -13.49 -9.09 33.18
N ALA A 27 -12.47 -9.94 33.33
CA ALA A 27 -11.48 -9.81 34.39
C ALA A 27 -10.61 -8.54 34.19
N LEU A 28 -10.25 -8.18 32.97
CA LEU A 28 -9.55 -6.94 32.63
C LEU A 28 -10.41 -5.72 32.96
N ILE A 29 -11.66 -5.68 32.51
CA ILE A 29 -12.62 -4.59 32.79
C ILE A 29 -12.77 -4.36 34.29
N ASN A 30 -12.80 -5.44 35.10
CA ASN A 30 -12.99 -5.35 36.54
C ASN A 30 -11.70 -5.11 37.34
N SER A 31 -10.53 -5.12 36.72
CA SER A 31 -9.23 -5.08 37.40
C SER A 31 -8.50 -3.75 37.37
N SER A 32 -8.93 -2.79 36.55
CA SER A 32 -8.18 -1.57 36.30
C SER A 32 -9.05 -0.31 36.37
N SER A 33 -8.56 0.74 37.00
CA SER A 33 -9.21 2.04 37.08
C SER A 33 -9.34 2.76 35.74
N TYR A 34 -8.63 2.30 34.68
CA TYR A 34 -8.69 2.90 33.33
C TYR A 34 -10.02 2.63 32.60
N TRP A 35 -10.87 1.79 33.14
CA TRP A 35 -12.22 1.50 32.63
C TRP A 35 -13.32 2.30 33.34
N ASP A 36 -12.98 2.90 34.48
CA ASP A 36 -13.94 3.64 35.29
C ASP A 36 -14.16 5.05 34.72
N THR A 37 -15.41 5.41 34.51
CA THR A 37 -15.84 6.75 34.09
C THR A 37 -16.78 7.40 35.08
N ASP A 38 -16.97 6.80 36.27
CA ASP A 38 -17.72 7.38 37.38
C ASP A 38 -16.79 8.37 38.13
N ASP A 39 -17.32 9.46 38.58
CA ASP A 39 -16.61 10.50 39.33
C ASP A 39 -15.42 11.19 38.61
N LEU A 40 -15.50 11.33 37.28
CA LEU A 40 -14.50 12.08 36.52
C LEU A 40 -14.47 13.56 36.90
N ALA A 41 -13.27 14.11 37.08
CA ALA A 41 -13.06 15.53 37.27
C ALA A 41 -13.45 16.31 35.98
N ALA A 42 -13.69 17.61 36.12
CA ALA A 42 -14.00 18.44 34.96
C ALA A 42 -12.81 18.45 33.97
N PRO A 43 -13.07 18.59 32.66
CA PRO A 43 -12.02 18.67 31.64
C PRO A 43 -10.99 19.75 31.99
N HIS A 44 -9.69 19.44 31.83
CA HIS A 44 -8.55 20.32 32.09
C HIS A 44 -8.47 20.88 33.55
N SER A 45 -9.10 20.18 34.51
CA SER A 45 -9.09 20.64 35.92
C SER A 45 -7.88 20.14 36.69
N ILE A 46 -7.25 19.02 36.29
CA ILE A 46 -6.07 18.47 36.93
C ILE A 46 -4.82 19.10 36.32
N LYS A 47 -4.11 19.89 37.12
CA LYS A 47 -2.90 20.64 36.72
C LYS A 47 -1.63 20.09 37.35
N ASP A 48 -1.67 18.91 37.94
CA ASP A 48 -0.48 18.23 38.45
C ASP A 48 0.16 17.39 37.32
N GLY A 49 1.29 17.87 36.79
CA GLY A 49 2.03 17.18 35.75
C GLY A 49 2.56 15.80 36.17
N LYS A 50 2.90 15.63 37.48
CA LYS A 50 3.37 14.31 37.97
C LYS A 50 2.24 13.29 38.03
N GLU A 51 1.04 13.74 38.37
CA GLU A 51 -0.13 12.89 38.36
C GLU A 51 -0.46 12.45 36.91
N ALA A 52 -0.37 13.39 35.95
CA ALA A 52 -0.56 13.12 34.54
C ALA A 52 0.48 12.13 33.98
N SER A 53 1.79 12.36 34.26
CA SER A 53 2.86 11.41 33.82
C SER A 53 2.64 10.01 34.39
N LYS A 54 2.30 9.89 35.68
CA LYS A 54 2.00 8.58 36.29
C LYS A 54 0.79 7.91 35.66
N TRP A 55 -0.23 8.68 35.29
CA TRP A 55 -1.40 8.16 34.59
C TRP A 55 -1.03 7.63 33.21
N LEU A 56 -0.17 8.36 32.44
CA LEU A 56 0.31 7.94 31.12
C LEU A 56 1.11 6.61 31.19
N GLU A 57 2.01 6.46 32.17
CA GLU A 57 2.74 5.20 32.39
C GLU A 57 1.78 4.00 32.57
N GLY A 58 0.76 4.17 33.41
CA GLY A 58 -0.23 3.13 33.64
C GLY A 58 -1.14 2.89 32.45
N TYR A 59 -1.48 3.94 31.68
CA TYR A 59 -2.22 3.82 30.42
C TYR A 59 -1.44 2.97 29.41
N ASP A 60 -0.15 3.25 29.21
CA ASP A 60 0.70 2.49 28.28
C ASP A 60 0.73 0.99 28.59
N GLU A 61 0.84 0.65 29.90
CA GLU A 61 0.82 -0.74 30.32
C GLU A 61 -0.52 -1.43 30.01
N GLU A 62 -1.63 -0.76 30.31
CA GLU A 62 -2.97 -1.31 30.09
C GLU A 62 -3.35 -1.37 28.61
N ALA A 63 -3.04 -0.32 27.82
CA ALA A 63 -3.25 -0.26 26.40
C ALA A 63 -2.53 -1.40 25.67
N ARG A 64 -1.30 -1.74 26.07
CA ARG A 64 -0.55 -2.87 25.53
C ARG A 64 -1.30 -4.20 25.74
N LYS A 65 -1.86 -4.43 26.94
CA LYS A 65 -2.62 -5.66 27.26
C LYS A 65 -3.88 -5.78 26.41
N VAL A 66 -4.66 -4.70 26.34
CA VAL A 66 -5.94 -4.67 25.63
C VAL A 66 -5.75 -4.80 24.12
N LEU A 67 -4.85 -4.00 23.53
CA LEU A 67 -4.68 -3.97 22.10
C LEU A 67 -3.84 -5.12 21.54
N GLN A 68 -3.04 -5.79 22.39
CA GLN A 68 -2.44 -7.08 22.04
C GLN A 68 -3.50 -8.15 21.75
N GLN A 69 -4.62 -8.17 22.49
CA GLN A 69 -5.71 -9.11 22.21
C GLN A 69 -6.31 -8.85 20.81
N VAL A 70 -6.49 -7.58 20.44
CA VAL A 70 -6.96 -7.22 19.09
C VAL A 70 -5.96 -7.69 18.02
N ALA A 71 -4.66 -7.44 18.22
CA ALA A 71 -3.62 -7.85 17.28
C ALA A 71 -3.60 -9.39 17.09
N VAL A 72 -3.74 -10.16 18.17
CA VAL A 72 -3.80 -11.63 18.13
C VAL A 72 -5.07 -12.12 17.45
N ALA A 73 -6.22 -11.54 17.77
CA ALA A 73 -7.50 -11.90 17.16
C ALA A 73 -7.52 -11.58 15.66
N ALA A 74 -7.01 -10.41 15.27
CA ALA A 74 -6.85 -10.00 13.86
C ALA A 74 -5.93 -10.97 13.11
N TRP A 75 -4.76 -11.29 13.66
CA TRP A 75 -3.86 -12.29 13.09
C TRP A 75 -4.53 -13.62 12.84
N ASN A 76 -5.27 -14.12 13.84
CA ASN A 76 -5.97 -15.40 13.73
C ASN A 76 -7.07 -15.36 12.66
N TYR A 77 -7.83 -14.27 12.58
CA TYR A 77 -8.86 -14.11 11.56
C TYR A 77 -8.25 -14.02 10.14
N PHE A 78 -7.24 -13.20 9.93
CA PHE A 78 -6.65 -13.04 8.59
C PHE A 78 -5.86 -14.25 8.10
N THR A 79 -5.33 -15.08 9.01
CA THR A 79 -4.60 -16.31 8.65
C THR A 79 -5.46 -17.56 8.62
N ALA A 80 -6.65 -17.53 9.21
CA ALA A 80 -7.59 -18.66 9.26
C ALA A 80 -9.03 -18.13 9.44
N ALA A 81 -9.59 -17.53 8.38
CA ALA A 81 -10.91 -16.93 8.43
C ALA A 81 -12.00 -17.98 8.71
N SER A 82 -12.84 -17.68 9.69
CA SER A 82 -14.02 -18.46 10.02
C SER A 82 -15.03 -17.57 10.75
N PRO A 83 -16.31 -17.95 10.87
CA PRO A 83 -17.26 -17.21 11.69
C PRO A 83 -16.77 -17.01 13.13
N ILE A 84 -16.08 -18.00 13.70
CA ILE A 84 -15.55 -17.97 15.06
C ILE A 84 -14.40 -16.99 15.21
N THR A 85 -13.39 -17.06 14.32
CA THR A 85 -12.27 -16.12 14.37
C THR A 85 -12.72 -14.68 14.09
N LYS A 86 -13.75 -14.49 13.25
CA LYS A 86 -14.39 -13.19 13.06
C LYS A 86 -15.08 -12.69 14.32
N GLN A 87 -15.82 -13.56 15.00
CA GLN A 87 -16.47 -13.23 16.27
C GLN A 87 -15.45 -12.80 17.32
N HIS A 88 -14.34 -13.56 17.50
CA HIS A 88 -13.28 -13.22 18.45
C HIS A 88 -12.63 -11.87 18.14
N LEU A 89 -12.44 -11.54 16.84
CA LEU A 89 -11.93 -10.23 16.45
C LEU A 89 -12.91 -9.12 16.85
N THR A 90 -14.21 -9.30 16.56
CA THR A 90 -15.23 -8.31 16.90
C THR A 90 -15.34 -8.11 18.42
N GLU A 91 -15.27 -9.17 19.20
CA GLU A 91 -15.29 -9.10 20.67
C GLU A 91 -14.07 -8.34 21.22
N ALA A 92 -12.86 -8.64 20.69
CA ALA A 92 -11.65 -7.93 21.10
C ALA A 92 -11.67 -6.44 20.72
N GLU A 93 -12.20 -6.11 19.54
CA GLU A 93 -12.38 -4.73 19.07
C GLU A 93 -13.40 -3.97 19.94
N ASP A 94 -14.48 -4.62 20.37
CA ASP A 94 -15.48 -4.03 21.26
C ASP A 94 -14.89 -3.72 22.65
N VAL A 95 -14.09 -4.62 23.19
CA VAL A 95 -13.38 -4.41 24.46
C VAL A 95 -12.40 -3.23 24.32
N ALA A 96 -11.59 -3.21 23.26
CA ALA A 96 -10.65 -2.12 23.02
C ALA A 96 -11.37 -0.78 22.86
N ARG A 97 -12.50 -0.73 22.18
CA ARG A 97 -13.31 0.47 22.02
C ARG A 97 -13.82 1.03 23.35
N VAL A 98 -14.28 0.17 24.25
CA VAL A 98 -14.72 0.59 25.58
C VAL A 98 -13.54 1.19 26.38
N PHE A 99 -12.40 0.51 26.35
CA PHE A 99 -11.16 0.97 26.98
C PHE A 99 -10.73 2.34 26.45
N LEU A 100 -10.61 2.48 25.12
CA LEU A 100 -10.16 3.74 24.51
C LEU A 100 -11.11 4.91 24.79
N LYS A 101 -12.43 4.64 24.81
CA LYS A 101 -13.42 5.67 25.18
C LYS A 101 -13.26 6.10 26.63
N ALA A 102 -13.09 5.17 27.55
CA ALA A 102 -12.90 5.49 28.96
C ALA A 102 -11.59 6.26 29.20
N SER A 103 -10.49 5.76 28.60
CA SER A 103 -9.18 6.42 28.66
C SER A 103 -9.19 7.83 28.09
N ALA A 104 -9.87 8.06 26.96
CA ALA A 104 -9.99 9.39 26.37
C ALA A 104 -10.66 10.37 27.34
N LYS A 105 -11.76 9.97 27.99
CA LYS A 105 -12.44 10.79 28.98
C LYS A 105 -11.58 11.06 30.22
N GLN A 106 -10.80 10.08 30.66
CA GLN A 106 -9.86 10.28 31.77
C GLN A 106 -8.73 11.23 31.36
N ALA A 107 -8.16 11.06 30.16
CA ALA A 107 -7.12 11.93 29.63
C ALA A 107 -7.57 13.40 29.54
N GLN A 108 -8.84 13.63 29.19
CA GLN A 108 -9.41 14.99 29.08
C GLN A 108 -9.44 15.74 30.41
N GLN A 109 -9.33 15.09 31.56
CA GLN A 109 -9.30 15.76 32.86
C GLN A 109 -7.98 16.51 33.12
N PHE A 110 -6.88 16.05 32.49
CA PHE A 110 -5.55 16.61 32.67
C PHE A 110 -5.32 17.83 31.77
N GLU A 111 -4.57 18.80 32.29
CA GLU A 111 -4.09 19.93 31.52
C GLU A 111 -2.73 19.57 30.88
N ALA A 112 -2.70 19.37 29.55
CA ALA A 112 -1.49 18.94 28.87
C ALA A 112 -0.30 19.86 29.02
N SER A 113 -0.54 21.18 29.16
CA SER A 113 0.51 22.18 29.38
C SER A 113 1.18 22.09 30.78
N ALA A 114 0.63 21.28 31.68
CA ALA A 114 1.24 21.01 32.99
C ALA A 114 2.34 19.94 32.93
N LEU A 115 2.40 19.14 31.86
CA LEU A 115 3.46 18.18 31.61
C LEU A 115 4.74 18.91 31.12
N GLU A 116 5.90 18.49 31.63
CA GLU A 116 7.20 19.09 31.24
C GLU A 116 7.73 18.48 29.91
N ASP A 117 7.48 17.18 29.68
CA ASP A 117 7.93 16.49 28.48
C ASP A 117 6.97 16.73 27.30
N PRO A 118 7.45 17.29 26.17
CA PRO A 118 6.64 17.47 24.97
C PRO A 118 6.11 16.16 24.38
N ILE A 119 6.77 15.01 24.62
CA ILE A 119 6.31 13.71 24.17
C ILE A 119 5.07 13.29 24.97
N GLU A 120 5.11 13.43 26.31
CA GLU A 120 3.96 13.17 27.17
C GLU A 120 2.79 14.12 26.87
N GLN A 121 3.06 15.40 26.58
CA GLN A 121 2.02 16.34 26.14
C GLN A 121 1.33 15.84 24.85
N LYS A 122 2.13 15.39 23.90
CA LYS A 122 1.61 14.87 22.63
C LYS A 122 0.81 13.58 22.84
N GLU A 123 1.33 12.68 23.65
CA GLU A 123 0.68 11.42 24.02
C GLU A 123 -0.68 11.67 24.64
N LEU A 124 -0.76 12.52 25.65
CA LEU A 124 -2.02 12.90 26.31
C LEU A 124 -3.02 13.51 25.31
N ASN A 125 -2.55 14.40 24.45
CA ASN A 125 -3.37 15.01 23.40
C ASN A 125 -3.90 14.00 22.37
N VAL A 126 -3.17 12.93 22.08
CA VAL A 126 -3.64 11.84 21.18
C VAL A 126 -4.68 11.01 21.90
N ILE A 127 -4.43 10.60 23.14
CA ILE A 127 -5.34 9.76 23.93
C ILE A 127 -6.67 10.48 24.20
N SER A 128 -6.65 11.81 24.42
CA SER A 128 -7.85 12.59 24.74
C SER A 128 -8.88 12.70 23.61
N LYS A 129 -8.52 12.28 22.40
CA LYS A 129 -9.44 12.31 21.23
C LYS A 129 -10.34 11.08 21.22
N GLU A 130 -11.64 11.31 21.26
CA GLU A 130 -12.62 10.22 21.22
C GLU A 130 -12.95 9.71 19.81
N GLY A 131 -12.80 10.56 18.78
CA GLY A 131 -13.16 10.23 17.40
C GLY A 131 -14.62 9.77 17.29
N LEU A 132 -14.86 8.64 16.62
CA LEU A 132 -16.20 8.05 16.50
C LEU A 132 -16.76 7.56 17.85
N ASN A 133 -15.91 7.29 18.85
CA ASN A 133 -16.34 6.85 20.17
C ASN A 133 -17.04 7.96 20.97
N ALA A 134 -16.96 9.23 20.55
CA ALA A 134 -17.75 10.33 21.09
C ALA A 134 -19.27 10.13 20.88
N LEU A 135 -19.67 9.36 19.88
CA LEU A 135 -21.06 9.04 19.62
C LEU A 135 -21.66 8.22 20.76
N ASP A 136 -22.97 8.46 21.05
CA ASP A 136 -23.73 7.58 21.90
C ASP A 136 -23.89 6.18 21.29
N ALA A 137 -24.10 5.15 22.11
CA ALA A 137 -24.14 3.75 21.68
C ALA A 137 -25.15 3.50 20.55
N LYS A 138 -26.32 4.14 20.58
CA LYS A 138 -27.37 4.00 19.55
C LYS A 138 -26.91 4.61 18.21
N THR A 139 -26.31 5.77 18.26
CA THR A 139 -25.81 6.48 17.05
C THR A 139 -24.62 5.73 16.46
N LEU A 140 -23.70 5.21 17.29
CA LEU A 140 -22.57 4.40 16.84
C LEU A 140 -23.05 3.07 16.21
N ALA A 141 -24.02 2.40 16.83
CA ALA A 141 -24.63 1.21 16.22
C ALA A 141 -25.28 1.50 14.88
N ARG A 142 -25.94 2.69 14.74
CA ARG A 142 -26.48 3.14 13.44
C ARG A 142 -25.36 3.34 12.42
N TYR A 143 -24.26 4.00 12.78
CA TYR A 143 -23.07 4.17 11.93
C TYR A 143 -22.54 2.83 11.41
N ASN A 144 -22.31 1.89 12.31
CA ASN A 144 -21.82 0.54 11.96
C ASN A 144 -22.81 -0.21 11.07
N SER A 145 -24.12 -0.06 11.30
CA SER A 145 -25.16 -0.65 10.44
C SER A 145 -25.16 -0.07 9.03
N LEU A 146 -24.97 1.25 8.87
CA LEU A 146 -24.88 1.90 7.57
C LEU A 146 -23.66 1.36 6.78
N LEU A 147 -22.51 1.27 7.42
CA LEU A 147 -21.29 0.67 6.81
C LEU A 147 -21.49 -0.80 6.45
N GLY A 148 -22.11 -1.56 7.33
CA GLY A 148 -22.43 -2.96 7.07
C GLY A 148 -23.37 -3.14 5.87
N ASN A 149 -24.32 -2.22 5.67
CA ASN A 149 -25.21 -2.23 4.52
C ASN A 149 -24.48 -1.85 3.23
N ILE A 150 -23.60 -0.85 3.24
CA ILE A 150 -22.74 -0.52 2.10
C ILE A 150 -21.91 -1.76 1.70
N ASN A 151 -21.24 -2.39 2.67
CA ASN A 151 -20.43 -3.59 2.41
C ASN A 151 -21.25 -4.74 1.82
N LYS A 152 -22.49 -4.94 2.29
CA LYS A 152 -23.39 -5.95 1.70
C LYS A 152 -23.70 -5.67 0.23
N ILE A 153 -23.92 -4.40 -0.14
CA ILE A 153 -24.17 -4.00 -1.52
C ILE A 153 -22.98 -4.36 -2.42
N TYR A 154 -21.73 -4.12 -1.97
CA TYR A 154 -20.55 -4.49 -2.74
C TYR A 154 -20.24 -5.98 -2.75
N THR A 155 -20.65 -6.73 -1.75
CA THR A 155 -20.38 -8.19 -1.69
C THR A 155 -21.44 -9.02 -2.38
N ALA A 156 -22.69 -8.55 -2.42
CA ALA A 156 -23.83 -9.24 -3.00
C ALA A 156 -24.39 -8.42 -4.18
N VAL A 157 -23.61 -8.34 -5.24
CA VAL A 157 -23.97 -7.67 -6.49
C VAL A 157 -24.90 -8.57 -7.31
N ASP A 158 -25.96 -8.02 -7.86
CA ASP A 158 -26.81 -8.69 -8.83
C ASP A 158 -26.98 -7.75 -10.03
N VAL A 159 -25.99 -7.78 -10.93
CA VAL A 159 -25.93 -6.92 -12.12
C VAL A 159 -26.36 -7.70 -13.34
N CYS A 160 -27.54 -7.37 -13.87
CA CYS A 160 -28.08 -7.99 -15.07
C CYS A 160 -28.07 -6.97 -16.20
N GLU A 161 -27.48 -7.32 -17.32
CA GLU A 161 -27.39 -6.42 -18.50
C GLU A 161 -28.74 -6.19 -19.19
N SER A 162 -29.65 -7.16 -19.09
CA SER A 162 -31.04 -6.99 -19.49
C SER A 162 -32.00 -7.73 -18.56
N LYS A 163 -33.25 -7.29 -18.47
CA LYS A 163 -34.31 -7.94 -17.66
C LYS A 163 -34.66 -9.34 -18.15
N GLU A 164 -34.23 -9.69 -19.37
CA GLU A 164 -34.50 -10.97 -20.02
C GLU A 164 -33.36 -11.97 -19.86
N GLN A 165 -32.17 -11.53 -19.47
CA GLN A 165 -31.03 -12.39 -19.24
C GLN A 165 -31.15 -13.15 -17.90
N LYS A 166 -31.02 -14.49 -17.99
CA LYS A 166 -31.05 -15.36 -16.81
C LYS A 166 -29.72 -15.43 -16.03
N VAL A 167 -28.66 -14.85 -16.59
CA VAL A 167 -27.31 -14.89 -15.99
C VAL A 167 -26.89 -13.47 -15.66
N CYS A 168 -26.82 -13.18 -14.36
CA CYS A 168 -26.37 -11.89 -13.84
C CYS A 168 -24.98 -12.05 -13.20
N ILE A 169 -24.19 -10.98 -13.17
CA ILE A 169 -22.94 -10.93 -12.41
C ILE A 169 -23.31 -10.79 -10.93
N GLN A 170 -22.94 -11.78 -10.13
CA GLN A 170 -23.34 -11.86 -8.71
C GLN A 170 -22.23 -11.50 -7.72
N LYS A 171 -21.00 -11.29 -8.19
CA LYS A 171 -19.87 -10.90 -7.35
C LYS A 171 -19.24 -9.64 -7.88
N TYR A 172 -18.90 -8.73 -6.97
CA TYR A 172 -18.20 -7.48 -7.35
C TYR A 172 -16.84 -7.74 -8.01
N SER A 173 -16.11 -8.77 -7.59
CA SER A 173 -14.86 -9.19 -8.24
C SER A 173 -15.06 -9.55 -9.72
N ASP A 174 -16.13 -10.27 -10.01
CA ASP A 174 -16.44 -10.70 -11.38
C ASP A 174 -16.88 -9.51 -12.23
N LEU A 175 -17.63 -8.55 -11.63
CA LEU A 175 -17.98 -7.28 -12.27
C LEU A 175 -16.72 -6.48 -12.65
N ILE A 176 -15.78 -6.32 -11.71
CA ILE A 176 -14.52 -5.61 -11.97
C ILE A 176 -13.73 -6.33 -13.09
N SER A 177 -13.59 -7.65 -13.02
CA SER A 177 -12.91 -8.42 -14.07
C SER A 177 -13.58 -8.24 -15.43
N THR A 178 -14.92 -8.25 -15.48
CA THR A 178 -15.66 -8.04 -16.73
C THR A 178 -15.44 -6.64 -17.31
N ILE A 179 -15.43 -5.60 -16.45
CA ILE A 179 -15.14 -4.22 -16.86
C ILE A 179 -13.71 -4.11 -17.42
N GLN A 180 -12.73 -4.73 -16.76
CA GLN A 180 -11.30 -4.64 -17.10
C GLN A 180 -10.97 -5.27 -18.46
N ILE A 181 -11.61 -6.39 -18.80
CA ILE A 181 -11.32 -7.10 -20.06
C ILE A 181 -12.18 -6.64 -21.26
N ASN A 182 -13.16 -5.77 -21.02
CA ASN A 182 -14.13 -5.41 -22.05
C ASN A 182 -13.56 -4.37 -23.02
N THR A 183 -13.57 -4.70 -24.31
CA THR A 183 -13.10 -3.85 -25.42
C THR A 183 -14.23 -3.37 -26.34
N ASP A 184 -15.48 -3.72 -26.04
CA ASP A 184 -16.67 -3.30 -26.78
C ASP A 184 -17.33 -2.11 -26.07
N GLY A 185 -17.33 -0.94 -26.71
CA GLY A 185 -17.88 0.32 -26.14
C GLY A 185 -19.34 0.22 -25.73
N PRO A 186 -20.27 -0.22 -26.61
CA PRO A 186 -21.68 -0.46 -26.27
C PRO A 186 -21.87 -1.42 -25.09
N HIS A 187 -21.12 -2.51 -25.04
CA HIS A 187 -21.16 -3.46 -23.93
C HIS A 187 -20.60 -2.85 -22.64
N ALA A 188 -19.48 -2.13 -22.71
CA ALA A 188 -18.93 -1.40 -21.58
C ALA A 188 -19.94 -0.40 -20.99
N LEU A 189 -20.65 0.35 -21.85
CA LEU A 189 -21.71 1.25 -21.42
C LEU A 189 -22.87 0.49 -20.76
N SER A 190 -23.26 -0.66 -21.30
CA SER A 190 -24.33 -1.49 -20.72
C SER A 190 -24.00 -1.95 -19.31
N ILE A 191 -22.80 -2.50 -19.09
CA ILE A 191 -22.32 -2.94 -17.78
C ILE A 191 -22.24 -1.75 -16.82
N TRP A 192 -21.65 -0.63 -17.26
CA TRP A 192 -21.50 0.59 -16.48
C TRP A 192 -22.84 1.12 -15.97
N LYS A 193 -23.86 1.15 -16.83
CA LYS A 193 -25.23 1.56 -16.48
C LYS A 193 -25.88 0.57 -15.53
N SER A 194 -25.80 -0.72 -15.84
CA SER A 194 -26.44 -1.78 -15.05
C SER A 194 -25.94 -1.83 -13.62
N TRP A 195 -24.63 -1.64 -13.42
CA TRP A 195 -24.05 -1.52 -12.08
C TRP A 195 -24.62 -0.34 -11.30
N ARG A 196 -24.64 0.86 -11.90
CA ARG A 196 -25.14 2.07 -11.25
C ARG A 196 -26.65 2.00 -10.98
N SER A 197 -27.42 1.41 -11.89
CA SER A 197 -28.84 1.13 -11.69
C SER A 197 -29.10 0.17 -10.53
N ALA A 198 -28.28 -0.88 -10.41
CA ALA A 198 -28.50 -1.91 -9.39
C ALA A 198 -28.26 -1.41 -7.97
N VAL A 199 -27.30 -0.50 -7.77
CA VAL A 199 -26.85 -0.13 -6.41
C VAL A 199 -26.98 1.36 -6.09
N GLY A 200 -27.04 2.24 -7.09
CA GLY A 200 -26.85 3.68 -6.93
C GLY A 200 -27.86 4.34 -6.01
N GLN A 201 -29.15 4.07 -6.18
CA GLN A 201 -30.18 4.66 -5.34
C GLN A 201 -30.01 4.26 -3.86
N ASN A 202 -29.80 2.97 -3.60
CA ASN A 202 -29.62 2.46 -2.24
C ASN A 202 -28.36 3.05 -1.58
N LEU A 203 -27.25 3.15 -2.33
CA LEU A 203 -26.03 3.77 -1.83
C LEU A 203 -26.22 5.25 -1.53
N THR A 204 -26.94 6.00 -2.38
CA THR A 204 -27.23 7.42 -2.16
C THR A 204 -27.97 7.65 -0.83
N GLU A 205 -29.04 6.89 -0.60
CA GLU A 205 -29.82 6.99 0.64
C GLU A 205 -29.02 6.62 1.90
N ILE A 206 -28.12 5.64 1.79
CA ILE A 206 -27.28 5.22 2.90
C ILE A 206 -26.20 6.28 3.14
N TYR A 207 -25.57 6.78 2.08
CA TYR A 207 -24.48 7.76 2.17
C TYR A 207 -24.94 9.08 2.78
N GLU A 208 -26.13 9.58 2.41
CA GLU A 208 -26.72 10.77 3.02
C GLU A 208 -26.84 10.63 4.55
N LYS A 209 -27.36 9.48 5.01
CA LYS A 209 -27.46 9.18 6.45
C LYS A 209 -26.08 9.02 7.11
N LEU A 210 -25.10 8.52 6.37
CA LEU A 210 -23.72 8.35 6.86
C LEU A 210 -23.05 9.71 7.06
N VAL A 211 -23.23 10.66 6.13
CA VAL A 211 -22.77 12.06 6.23
C VAL A 211 -23.27 12.70 7.53
N ASP A 212 -24.58 12.58 7.81
CA ASP A 212 -25.18 13.14 9.03
C ASP A 212 -24.52 12.60 10.30
N VAL A 213 -24.33 11.28 10.37
CA VAL A 213 -23.75 10.64 11.56
C VAL A 213 -22.27 10.99 11.71
N THR A 214 -21.51 11.05 10.60
CA THR A 214 -20.09 11.40 10.63
C THR A 214 -19.89 12.87 11.03
N ASN A 215 -20.72 13.78 10.52
CA ASN A 215 -20.73 15.19 10.95
C ASN A 215 -21.11 15.35 12.43
N LYS A 216 -22.01 14.51 12.96
CA LYS A 216 -22.31 14.51 14.41
C LYS A 216 -21.08 14.12 15.22
N ALA A 217 -20.33 13.10 14.78
CA ALA A 217 -19.07 12.71 15.46
C ALA A 217 -18.03 13.85 15.41
N ALA A 218 -17.86 14.50 14.27
CA ALA A 218 -16.94 15.62 14.11
C ALA A 218 -17.25 16.77 15.07
N LYS A 219 -18.52 17.16 15.19
CA LYS A 219 -18.94 18.22 16.12
C LYS A 219 -18.69 17.87 17.58
N LEU A 220 -18.88 16.59 17.97
CA LEU A 220 -18.56 16.12 19.32
C LEU A 220 -17.06 16.17 19.62
N ASN A 221 -16.21 16.11 18.60
CA ASN A 221 -14.75 16.25 18.69
C ASN A 221 -14.26 17.70 18.46
N GLY A 222 -15.16 18.69 18.42
CA GLY A 222 -14.81 20.11 18.31
C GLY A 222 -14.50 20.59 16.90
N HIS A 223 -14.87 19.82 15.87
CA HIS A 223 -14.72 20.18 14.46
C HIS A 223 -16.03 20.67 13.87
N GLU A 224 -15.96 21.51 12.84
CA GLU A 224 -17.14 22.02 12.14
C GLU A 224 -17.86 20.91 11.36
N ASP A 225 -17.10 20.03 10.72
CA ASP A 225 -17.60 18.92 9.90
C ASP A 225 -16.60 17.75 9.82
N ALA A 226 -17.04 16.66 9.20
CA ALA A 226 -16.22 15.46 9.03
C ALA A 226 -14.97 15.69 8.17
N GLY A 227 -15.03 16.59 7.20
CA GLY A 227 -13.87 16.93 6.36
C GLY A 227 -12.77 17.62 7.16
N GLU A 228 -13.12 18.55 8.06
CA GLU A 228 -12.17 19.17 8.97
C GLU A 228 -11.56 18.14 9.93
N MET A 229 -12.40 17.29 10.55
CA MET A 229 -11.93 16.21 11.41
C MET A 229 -10.92 15.29 10.70
N TRP A 230 -11.19 14.89 9.47
CA TRP A 230 -10.29 14.02 8.70
C TRP A 230 -8.98 14.72 8.30
N ARG A 231 -9.04 16.02 7.93
CA ARG A 231 -7.83 16.79 7.60
C ARG A 231 -6.96 17.06 8.82
N SER A 232 -7.51 17.04 10.04
CA SER A 232 -6.77 17.32 11.27
C SER A 232 -5.58 16.39 11.51
N ALA A 233 -5.55 15.20 10.91
CA ALA A 233 -4.41 14.28 10.94
C ALA A 233 -3.23 14.74 10.05
N PHE A 234 -3.47 15.68 9.15
CA PHE A 234 -2.49 16.19 8.18
C PHE A 234 -2.22 17.69 8.35
N ASP A 235 -3.24 18.46 8.70
CA ASP A 235 -3.14 19.90 8.94
C ASP A 235 -2.28 20.18 10.17
N MET A 236 -1.52 21.27 10.13
CA MET A 236 -0.84 21.79 11.32
C MET A 236 -1.45 23.13 11.69
N ILE A 237 -1.84 23.25 12.95
CA ILE A 237 -2.47 24.45 13.50
C ILE A 237 -1.55 25.01 14.61
N ASP A 238 -1.25 26.30 14.57
CA ASP A 238 -0.63 27.00 15.69
C ASP A 238 -1.67 27.14 16.81
N ALA A 239 -1.48 26.38 17.88
CA ALA A 239 -2.41 26.37 19.02
C ALA A 239 -2.57 27.75 19.68
N GLY A 240 -1.54 28.62 19.61
CA GLY A 240 -1.58 29.96 20.17
C GLY A 240 -2.34 30.98 19.33
N LYS A 241 -2.31 30.82 18.01
CA LYS A 241 -2.92 31.76 17.04
C LYS A 241 -4.19 31.24 16.39
N LYS A 242 -4.47 29.92 16.51
CA LYS A 242 -5.52 29.22 15.75
C LYS A 242 -5.39 29.37 14.22
N GLU A 243 -4.17 29.66 13.73
CA GLU A 243 -3.87 29.78 12.32
C GLU A 243 -3.38 28.43 11.78
N LYS A 244 -3.83 28.06 10.58
CA LYS A 244 -3.27 26.89 9.87
C LYS A 244 -1.87 27.22 9.37
N MET A 245 -0.86 26.61 9.97
CA MET A 245 0.52 26.65 9.50
C MET A 245 0.73 25.77 8.26
N TYR A 246 -0.05 24.71 8.13
CA TYR A 246 -0.06 23.83 6.98
C TYR A 246 -1.49 23.37 6.68
N ASP A 247 -1.87 23.45 5.41
CA ASP A 247 -3.20 23.09 4.90
C ASP A 247 -3.03 22.00 3.83
N VAL A 248 -3.38 20.76 4.18
CA VAL A 248 -3.20 19.61 3.28
C VAL A 248 -4.03 19.72 2.01
N ALA A 249 -5.20 20.33 2.07
CA ALA A 249 -6.05 20.49 0.88
C ALA A 249 -5.40 21.42 -0.14
N LYS A 250 -4.79 22.53 0.32
CA LYS A 250 -4.02 23.43 -0.55
C LYS A 250 -2.73 22.78 -1.06
N ALA A 251 -2.03 22.05 -0.20
CA ALA A 251 -0.77 21.38 -0.57
C ALA A 251 -0.98 20.32 -1.64
N THR A 252 -2.05 19.51 -1.52
CA THR A 252 -2.38 18.48 -2.52
C THR A 252 -2.88 19.08 -3.83
N GLU A 253 -3.60 20.20 -3.78
CA GLU A 253 -3.99 20.94 -5.00
C GLU A 253 -2.77 21.55 -5.70
N ALA A 254 -1.83 22.13 -4.95
CA ALA A 254 -0.58 22.66 -5.49
C ALA A 254 0.32 21.56 -6.10
N ALA A 255 0.40 20.41 -5.42
CA ALA A 255 1.12 19.24 -5.93
C ALA A 255 0.50 18.75 -7.25
N TYR A 256 -0.83 18.66 -7.31
CA TYR A 256 -1.53 18.29 -8.54
C TYR A 256 -1.31 19.31 -9.67
N ALA A 257 -1.37 20.61 -9.38
CA ALA A 257 -1.11 21.65 -10.37
C ALA A 257 0.29 21.52 -11.01
N LYS A 258 1.28 21.08 -10.24
CA LYS A 258 2.64 20.79 -10.75
C LYS A 258 2.71 19.54 -11.64
N ILE A 259 1.82 18.58 -11.44
CA ILE A 259 1.73 17.33 -12.20
C ILE A 259 0.82 17.48 -13.42
N LEU A 260 -0.08 18.46 -13.44
CA LEU A 260 -1.08 18.65 -14.49
C LEU A 260 -0.49 18.66 -15.90
N PRO A 261 0.66 19.32 -16.20
CA PRO A 261 1.25 19.26 -17.55
C PRO A 261 1.59 17.82 -17.98
N PHE A 262 2.13 17.01 -17.08
CA PHE A 262 2.38 15.58 -17.33
C PHE A 262 1.08 14.83 -17.55
N TYR A 263 0.11 15.01 -16.66
CA TYR A 263 -1.19 14.36 -16.76
C TYR A 263 -1.90 14.71 -18.10
N THR A 264 -1.81 15.94 -18.55
CA THR A 264 -2.39 16.38 -19.83
C THR A 264 -1.76 15.64 -21.02
N GLN A 265 -0.43 15.45 -21.02
CA GLN A 265 0.26 14.66 -22.05
C GLN A 265 -0.17 13.19 -22.02
N LEU A 266 -0.24 12.59 -20.83
CA LEU A 266 -0.66 11.21 -20.60
C LEU A 266 -2.12 11.00 -21.07
N HIS A 267 -3.04 11.87 -20.67
CA HIS A 267 -4.45 11.85 -21.04
C HIS A 267 -4.64 11.93 -22.55
N ALA A 268 -3.97 12.88 -23.21
CA ALA A 268 -4.07 13.08 -24.66
C ALA A 268 -3.58 11.84 -25.43
N TYR A 269 -2.43 11.30 -25.04
CA TYR A 269 -1.90 10.06 -25.61
C TYR A 269 -2.86 8.89 -25.40
N PHE A 270 -3.30 8.65 -24.17
CA PHE A 270 -4.21 7.56 -23.81
C PHE A 270 -5.53 7.64 -24.59
N ARG A 271 -6.16 8.84 -24.62
CA ARG A 271 -7.41 9.09 -25.36
C ARG A 271 -7.28 8.70 -26.85
N ARG A 272 -6.16 9.06 -27.46
CA ARG A 272 -5.89 8.71 -28.85
C ARG A 272 -5.69 7.20 -29.04
N GLN A 273 -4.96 6.55 -28.12
CA GLN A 273 -4.72 5.09 -28.23
C GLN A 273 -6.02 4.30 -28.12
N ILE A 274 -6.87 4.59 -27.15
CA ILE A 274 -8.14 3.89 -26.98
C ILE A 274 -9.13 4.11 -28.16
N ALA A 275 -8.98 5.17 -28.94
CA ALA A 275 -9.78 5.39 -30.14
C ALA A 275 -9.57 4.29 -31.18
N ALA A 276 -8.41 3.62 -31.18
CA ALA A 276 -8.18 2.43 -32.02
C ALA A 276 -9.01 1.23 -31.60
N THR A 277 -9.26 1.07 -30.29
CA THR A 277 -10.09 0.00 -29.71
C THR A 277 -11.57 0.30 -29.87
N TYR A 278 -12.00 1.53 -29.52
CA TYR A 278 -13.41 1.93 -29.45
C TYR A 278 -13.89 2.71 -30.69
N LYS A 279 -13.50 2.26 -31.89
CA LYS A 279 -13.82 2.95 -33.18
C LYS A 279 -15.31 3.18 -33.43
N SER A 280 -16.19 2.35 -32.87
CA SER A 280 -17.63 2.43 -33.02
C SER A 280 -18.31 3.34 -31.99
N ASP A 281 -17.58 3.80 -30.98
CA ASP A 281 -18.15 4.64 -29.93
C ASP A 281 -18.08 6.14 -30.33
N GLU A 282 -19.23 6.66 -30.75
CA GLU A 282 -19.34 8.07 -31.18
C GLU A 282 -19.20 9.08 -30.02
N SER A 283 -19.20 8.63 -28.78
CA SER A 283 -19.03 9.53 -27.63
C SER A 283 -17.58 9.90 -27.37
N LEU A 284 -16.64 9.09 -27.86
CA LEU A 284 -15.21 9.38 -27.77
C LEU A 284 -14.80 10.38 -28.89
N VAL A 285 -14.37 11.54 -28.49
CA VAL A 285 -13.96 12.63 -29.38
C VAL A 285 -12.48 12.97 -29.20
N ARG A 286 -11.88 13.57 -30.24
CA ARG A 286 -10.45 13.84 -30.35
C ARG A 286 -9.96 14.87 -29.32
N ASP A 287 -10.78 15.86 -28.99
CA ASP A 287 -10.44 17.07 -28.24
C ASP A 287 -11.28 17.26 -26.97
N GLY A 288 -12.11 16.29 -26.61
CA GLY A 288 -12.98 16.33 -25.45
C GLY A 288 -12.59 15.37 -24.31
N PRO A 289 -13.38 15.33 -23.25
CA PRO A 289 -13.16 14.40 -22.15
C PRO A 289 -13.36 12.94 -22.60
N ILE A 290 -12.67 12.01 -21.93
CA ILE A 290 -12.86 10.57 -22.16
C ILE A 290 -14.17 10.13 -21.48
N PRO A 291 -15.10 9.46 -22.18
CA PRO A 291 -16.30 8.90 -21.57
C PRO A 291 -15.96 7.86 -20.49
N ALA A 292 -16.54 7.99 -19.29
CA ALA A 292 -16.15 7.20 -18.11
C ALA A 292 -16.23 5.68 -18.32
N HIS A 293 -17.16 5.19 -19.14
CA HIS A 293 -17.33 3.74 -19.41
C HIS A 293 -16.20 3.12 -20.24
N LEU A 294 -15.38 3.93 -20.91
CA LEU A 294 -14.27 3.46 -21.76
C LEU A 294 -12.94 3.29 -21.00
N LEU A 295 -12.90 3.65 -19.72
CA LEU A 295 -11.66 3.63 -18.93
C LEU A 295 -11.28 2.25 -18.38
N ARG A 296 -12.10 1.22 -18.63
CA ARG A 296 -11.91 -0.14 -18.06
C ARG A 296 -11.71 -0.18 -16.55
N SER A 297 -12.31 0.77 -15.86
CA SER A 297 -12.30 0.92 -14.40
C SER A 297 -13.72 1.19 -13.92
N SER A 298 -14.09 0.65 -12.78
CA SER A 298 -15.41 0.89 -12.20
C SER A 298 -15.66 2.35 -11.84
N THR A 299 -14.57 3.06 -11.50
CA THR A 299 -14.56 4.46 -11.01
C THR A 299 -13.71 5.38 -11.89
N GLY A 300 -12.83 4.84 -12.73
CA GLY A 300 -11.94 5.60 -13.59
C GLY A 300 -10.73 6.20 -12.86
N ASP A 301 -10.34 5.59 -11.74
CA ASP A 301 -9.17 5.96 -10.94
C ASP A 301 -7.91 5.13 -11.28
N ASP A 302 -8.06 4.11 -12.12
CA ASP A 302 -7.01 3.23 -12.61
C ASP A 302 -7.29 2.87 -14.06
N TRP A 303 -6.34 3.12 -14.97
CA TRP A 303 -6.47 2.85 -16.42
C TRP A 303 -5.53 1.71 -16.87
N SER A 304 -4.85 1.05 -15.95
CA SER A 304 -3.84 0.02 -16.24
C SER A 304 -4.41 -1.20 -16.96
N ALA A 305 -5.72 -1.47 -16.82
CA ALA A 305 -6.39 -2.54 -17.59
C ALA A 305 -6.36 -2.34 -19.11
N ALA A 306 -6.14 -1.10 -19.57
CA ALA A 306 -5.99 -0.80 -21.00
C ALA A 306 -4.50 -0.75 -21.45
N TYR A 307 -3.57 -1.17 -20.59
CA TYR A 307 -2.13 -1.08 -20.87
C TYR A 307 -1.74 -1.81 -22.17
N GLU A 308 -2.16 -3.04 -22.36
CA GLU A 308 -1.75 -3.86 -23.52
C GLU A 308 -2.12 -3.23 -24.86
N GLU A 309 -3.28 -2.54 -24.92
CA GLU A 309 -3.74 -1.88 -26.15
C GLU A 309 -3.17 -0.48 -26.33
N THR A 310 -2.65 0.11 -25.26
CA THR A 310 -2.18 1.51 -25.25
C THR A 310 -0.68 1.65 -25.05
N LYS A 311 0.03 0.56 -24.73
CA LYS A 311 1.47 0.60 -24.41
C LYS A 311 2.28 1.29 -25.53
N PRO A 312 3.29 2.07 -25.17
CA PRO A 312 4.12 2.83 -26.12
C PRO A 312 4.86 1.99 -27.17
N PHE A 313 5.35 0.81 -26.76
CA PHE A 313 6.13 -0.10 -27.59
C PHE A 313 5.61 -1.53 -27.50
N ASP A 314 5.56 -2.24 -28.62
CA ASP A 314 5.12 -3.66 -28.67
C ASP A 314 6.15 -4.61 -28.09
N GLN A 315 7.36 -4.12 -27.82
CA GLN A 315 8.45 -4.92 -27.30
C GLN A 315 8.07 -5.49 -25.92
N MET A 316 8.15 -6.80 -25.75
CA MET A 316 7.98 -7.43 -24.44
C MET A 316 9.20 -7.14 -23.59
N ASP A 317 8.98 -6.59 -22.41
CA ASP A 317 10.02 -6.52 -21.39
C ASP A 317 10.31 -7.95 -20.89
N LYS A 318 11.54 -8.40 -21.12
CA LYS A 318 12.00 -9.73 -20.67
C LYS A 318 12.55 -9.73 -19.23
N LEU A 319 12.80 -8.54 -18.66
CA LEU A 319 13.37 -8.44 -17.31
C LEU A 319 12.48 -9.06 -16.23
N PRO A 320 11.15 -8.86 -16.20
CA PRO A 320 10.27 -9.49 -15.22
C PRO A 320 10.32 -11.03 -15.25
N GLU A 321 10.35 -11.62 -16.46
CA GLU A 321 10.48 -13.07 -16.63
C GLU A 321 11.85 -13.55 -16.19
N GLU A 322 12.93 -12.87 -16.62
CA GLU A 322 14.30 -13.21 -16.23
C GLU A 322 14.50 -13.17 -14.72
N ILE A 323 13.99 -12.13 -14.05
CA ILE A 323 14.02 -12.00 -12.59
C ILE A 323 13.26 -13.16 -11.95
N THR A 324 12.08 -13.47 -12.43
CA THR A 324 11.23 -14.55 -11.88
C THR A 324 11.90 -15.89 -12.04
N ASP A 325 12.43 -16.20 -13.22
CA ASP A 325 13.14 -17.45 -13.52
C ASP A 325 14.38 -17.60 -12.64
N ASN A 326 15.17 -16.53 -12.47
CA ASN A 326 16.37 -16.57 -11.64
C ASN A 326 16.02 -16.63 -10.14
N LEU A 327 14.92 -16.03 -9.70
CA LEU A 327 14.38 -16.25 -8.36
C LEU A 327 14.00 -17.72 -8.14
N HIS A 328 13.30 -18.37 -9.09
CA HIS A 328 12.99 -19.79 -9.00
C HIS A 328 14.23 -20.68 -8.95
N LYS A 329 15.29 -20.36 -9.72
CA LYS A 329 16.57 -21.09 -9.67
C LYS A 329 17.30 -20.95 -8.34
N GLN A 330 17.21 -19.77 -7.70
CA GLN A 330 17.93 -19.44 -6.46
C GLN A 330 17.14 -19.73 -5.19
N THR A 331 15.82 -19.79 -5.26
CA THR A 331 14.94 -19.94 -4.09
C THR A 331 13.95 -21.07 -4.29
N MET A 332 13.90 -22.00 -3.34
CA MET A 332 12.98 -23.14 -3.40
C MET A 332 11.60 -22.86 -2.78
N LYS A 333 11.48 -21.80 -1.98
CA LYS A 333 10.25 -21.42 -1.23
C LYS A 333 10.15 -19.91 -1.13
N SER A 334 8.95 -19.38 -1.09
CA SER A 334 8.70 -17.93 -0.88
C SER A 334 9.48 -17.37 0.31
N ARG A 335 9.56 -18.10 1.44
CA ARG A 335 10.35 -17.70 2.61
C ARG A 335 11.83 -17.44 2.27
N SER A 336 12.44 -18.22 1.36
CA SER A 336 13.85 -18.01 0.96
C SER A 336 14.04 -16.69 0.22
N MET A 337 13.04 -16.27 -0.57
CA MET A 337 13.01 -14.95 -1.20
C MET A 337 13.01 -13.84 -0.14
N PHE A 338 12.21 -13.97 0.91
CA PHE A 338 12.20 -13.03 2.03
C PHE A 338 13.54 -12.99 2.79
N VAL A 339 14.22 -14.12 2.96
CA VAL A 339 15.58 -14.15 3.54
C VAL A 339 16.57 -13.36 2.69
N LYS A 340 16.44 -13.41 1.36
CA LYS A 340 17.29 -12.64 0.43
C LYS A 340 17.07 -11.13 0.63
N VAL A 341 15.83 -10.68 0.69
CA VAL A 341 15.49 -9.27 0.96
C VAL A 341 15.94 -8.82 2.34
N PHE A 342 15.73 -9.65 3.37
CA PHE A 342 16.21 -9.36 4.73
C PHE A 342 17.72 -9.13 4.79
N ARG A 343 18.52 -9.95 4.09
CA ARG A 343 19.97 -9.75 4.01
C ARG A 343 20.35 -8.41 3.38
N TYR A 344 19.60 -7.99 2.36
CA TYR A 344 19.78 -6.66 1.77
C TYR A 344 19.44 -5.55 2.76
N MET A 345 18.36 -5.66 3.52
CA MET A 345 18.04 -4.70 4.58
C MET A 345 19.13 -4.62 5.65
N ARG A 346 19.69 -5.79 6.06
CA ARG A 346 20.83 -5.86 6.97
C ARG A 346 22.08 -5.19 6.39
N TYR A 347 22.35 -5.43 5.11
CA TYR A 347 23.44 -4.77 4.39
C TYR A 347 23.29 -3.25 4.40
N LEU A 348 22.09 -2.73 4.19
CA LEU A 348 21.80 -1.30 4.25
C LEU A 348 21.95 -0.70 5.66
N GLY A 349 22.03 -1.52 6.72
CA GLY A 349 22.25 -1.09 8.10
C GLY A 349 21.04 -1.22 9.03
N PHE A 350 19.93 -1.81 8.58
CA PHE A 350 18.80 -2.09 9.47
C PHE A 350 19.16 -3.15 10.51
N GLU A 351 18.55 -3.08 11.68
CA GLU A 351 18.83 -3.95 12.81
C GLU A 351 18.30 -5.39 12.59
N GLN A 352 18.86 -6.35 13.35
CA GLN A 352 18.39 -7.73 13.35
C GLN A 352 16.96 -7.82 13.89
N LEU A 353 16.07 -8.48 13.14
CA LEU A 353 14.74 -8.77 13.62
C LEU A 353 14.75 -9.92 14.65
N PRO A 354 13.82 -9.93 15.62
CA PRO A 354 13.68 -11.02 16.57
C PRO A 354 13.44 -12.38 15.87
N ASP A 355 13.90 -13.45 16.49
CA ASP A 355 13.72 -14.82 15.96
C ASP A 355 12.25 -15.22 15.78
N SER A 356 11.36 -14.61 16.58
CA SER A 356 9.89 -14.73 16.46
C SER A 356 9.39 -14.37 15.06
N PHE A 357 10.00 -13.39 14.39
CA PHE A 357 9.66 -12.99 13.02
C PHE A 357 9.64 -14.19 12.08
N TRP A 358 10.74 -14.97 12.06
CA TRP A 358 10.86 -16.11 11.16
C TRP A 358 9.99 -17.31 11.55
N LYS A 359 9.64 -17.42 12.82
CA LYS A 359 8.78 -18.51 13.34
C LYS A 359 7.31 -18.27 13.11
N ASN A 360 6.88 -17.01 13.28
CA ASN A 360 5.47 -16.65 13.39
C ASN A 360 4.90 -16.00 12.11
N SER A 361 5.75 -15.51 11.19
CA SER A 361 5.31 -14.91 9.91
C SER A 361 4.78 -15.96 8.94
N VAL A 362 3.84 -15.55 8.09
CA VAL A 362 3.26 -16.35 7.01
C VAL A 362 3.68 -15.74 5.67
N PHE A 363 4.55 -16.46 4.94
CA PHE A 363 5.15 -16.01 3.69
C PHE A 363 4.49 -16.58 2.42
N SER A 364 3.55 -17.51 2.58
CA SER A 364 2.82 -18.13 1.46
C SER A 364 1.45 -18.60 1.94
N ARG A 365 0.52 -18.80 1.01
CA ARG A 365 -0.83 -19.25 1.34
C ARG A 365 -0.82 -20.56 2.13
N ILE A 366 -1.61 -20.63 3.20
CA ILE A 366 -1.84 -21.85 3.98
C ILE A 366 -3.07 -22.54 3.38
N TRP A 367 -2.84 -23.54 2.52
CA TRP A 367 -3.91 -24.21 1.77
C TRP A 367 -4.90 -25.01 2.64
N SER A 368 -4.52 -25.38 3.85
CA SER A 368 -5.39 -26.08 4.81
C SER A 368 -6.32 -25.15 5.59
N LYS A 369 -6.23 -23.84 5.38
CA LYS A 369 -7.00 -22.82 6.08
C LYS A 369 -7.60 -21.84 5.09
N ASP A 370 -8.74 -21.27 5.43
CA ASP A 370 -9.30 -20.14 4.69
C ASP A 370 -8.54 -18.86 5.07
N MET A 371 -7.49 -18.55 4.31
CA MET A 371 -6.61 -17.42 4.57
C MET A 371 -6.98 -16.23 3.69
N ILE A 372 -7.12 -15.06 4.30
CA ILE A 372 -7.33 -13.79 3.61
C ILE A 372 -5.97 -13.26 3.15
N CYS A 373 -5.66 -13.42 1.87
CA CYS A 373 -4.35 -13.09 1.33
C CYS A 373 -4.09 -11.59 1.22
N ASN A 374 -5.07 -10.82 0.80
CA ASN A 374 -4.91 -9.38 0.57
C ASN A 374 -5.56 -8.55 1.69
N PRO A 375 -4.96 -7.41 2.04
CA PRO A 375 -3.62 -6.98 1.64
C PRO A 375 -2.51 -7.78 2.34
N ALA A 376 -1.32 -7.81 1.71
CA ALA A 376 -0.09 -8.17 2.40
C ALA A 376 0.16 -7.15 3.53
N THR A 377 0.54 -7.62 4.73
CA THR A 377 0.52 -6.75 5.91
C THR A 377 1.67 -7.07 6.87
N ALA A 378 2.30 -6.04 7.41
CA ALA A 378 3.24 -6.11 8.52
C ALA A 378 2.51 -5.83 9.85
N TYR A 379 2.76 -6.66 10.87
CA TYR A 379 2.13 -6.59 12.19
C TYR A 379 3.14 -6.34 13.30
N ASP A 380 2.82 -5.43 14.22
CA ASP A 380 3.34 -5.43 15.57
C ASP A 380 2.32 -6.21 16.45
N MET A 381 2.77 -7.27 17.10
CA MET A 381 1.92 -8.06 18.01
C MET A 381 1.85 -7.46 19.42
N ILE A 382 2.39 -6.28 19.61
CA ILE A 382 2.27 -5.44 20.81
C ILE A 382 2.84 -6.08 22.09
N ASN A 383 3.73 -7.06 21.95
CA ASN A 383 4.42 -7.69 23.08
C ASN A 383 5.92 -7.35 23.17
N GLY A 384 6.39 -6.38 22.37
CA GLY A 384 7.77 -5.90 22.36
C GLY A 384 8.77 -6.78 21.60
N THR A 385 8.43 -8.03 21.28
CA THR A 385 9.36 -8.99 20.68
C THR A 385 8.80 -9.76 19.49
N ASP A 386 7.53 -9.60 19.15
CA ASP A 386 6.86 -10.38 18.10
C ASP A 386 6.33 -9.44 17.01
N PHE A 387 7.07 -9.39 15.90
CA PHE A 387 6.73 -8.68 14.67
C PHE A 387 6.56 -9.71 13.57
N ARG A 388 5.52 -9.54 12.74
CA ARG A 388 5.15 -10.54 11.74
C ARG A 388 4.81 -9.92 10.40
N VAL A 389 4.94 -10.69 9.33
CA VAL A 389 4.34 -10.41 8.03
C VAL A 389 3.37 -11.51 7.65
N LYS A 390 2.27 -11.11 6.99
CA LYS A 390 1.30 -12.00 6.37
C LYS A 390 1.23 -11.68 4.88
N ILE A 391 1.55 -12.67 4.05
CA ILE A 391 1.47 -12.57 2.60
C ILE A 391 1.24 -13.96 1.99
N CYS A 392 0.53 -14.03 0.86
CA CYS A 392 0.41 -15.24 0.04
C CYS A 392 1.39 -15.18 -1.13
N ALA A 393 2.69 -14.98 -0.83
CA ALA A 393 3.68 -14.79 -1.87
C ALA A 393 3.91 -16.05 -2.71
N GLN A 394 4.05 -15.82 -3.99
CA GLN A 394 4.67 -16.73 -4.96
C GLN A 394 6.11 -16.29 -5.20
N ILE A 395 6.92 -17.16 -5.81
CA ILE A 395 8.26 -16.77 -6.21
C ILE A 395 8.13 -16.00 -7.53
N GLY A 396 8.47 -14.71 -7.53
CA GLY A 396 8.39 -13.85 -8.71
C GLY A 396 8.76 -12.42 -8.42
N GLN A 397 8.97 -11.62 -9.46
CA GLN A 397 9.38 -10.22 -9.36
C GLN A 397 8.38 -9.41 -8.52
N SER A 398 7.07 -9.52 -8.78
CA SER A 398 6.04 -8.75 -8.07
C SER A 398 6.12 -8.95 -6.56
N ASP A 399 6.22 -10.22 -6.10
CA ASP A 399 6.28 -10.52 -4.68
C ASP A 399 7.67 -10.26 -4.09
N PHE A 400 8.73 -10.24 -4.91
CA PHE A 400 10.05 -9.76 -4.50
C PHE A 400 10.05 -8.26 -4.20
N VAL A 401 9.41 -7.46 -5.05
CA VAL A 401 9.19 -6.03 -4.80
C VAL A 401 8.32 -5.82 -3.56
N GLU A 402 7.22 -6.57 -3.43
CA GLU A 402 6.33 -6.47 -2.27
C GLU A 402 7.02 -6.85 -0.95
N ALA A 403 7.96 -7.81 -0.99
CA ALA A 403 8.78 -8.14 0.17
C ALA A 403 9.63 -6.95 0.66
N HIS A 404 10.19 -6.13 -0.25
CA HIS A 404 10.93 -4.92 0.13
C HIS A 404 10.02 -3.88 0.80
N LYS A 405 8.82 -3.67 0.26
CA LYS A 405 7.83 -2.77 0.85
C LYS A 405 7.42 -3.23 2.25
N LEU A 406 7.12 -4.53 2.41
CA LEU A 406 6.75 -5.12 3.69
C LEU A 406 7.87 -5.01 4.74
N PHE A 407 9.13 -5.23 4.34
CA PHE A 407 10.24 -5.03 5.28
C PHE A 407 10.39 -3.58 5.70
N ALA A 408 10.21 -2.63 4.80
CA ALA A 408 10.27 -1.21 5.16
C ALA A 408 9.16 -0.83 6.16
N GLN A 409 7.93 -1.31 5.97
CA GLN A 409 6.82 -1.13 6.91
C GLN A 409 7.09 -1.82 8.25
N LEU A 410 7.59 -3.06 8.22
CA LEU A 410 7.92 -3.83 9.42
C LEU A 410 9.01 -3.14 10.24
N TYR A 411 10.05 -2.64 9.58
CA TYR A 411 11.11 -1.90 10.25
C TYR A 411 10.63 -0.60 10.87
N TYR A 412 9.65 0.08 10.26
CA TYR A 412 9.06 1.26 10.89
C TYR A 412 8.42 0.90 12.23
N LYS A 413 7.58 -0.16 12.25
CA LYS A 413 6.94 -0.69 13.48
C LYS A 413 7.96 -1.18 14.51
N PHE A 414 8.99 -1.89 14.06
CA PHE A 414 10.03 -2.44 14.92
C PHE A 414 10.89 -1.36 15.58
N LEU A 415 11.35 -0.38 14.79
CA LEU A 415 12.26 0.66 15.28
C LEU A 415 11.56 1.67 16.19
N SER A 416 10.27 1.92 16.00
CA SER A 416 9.47 2.81 16.85
C SER A 416 8.86 2.14 18.09
N SER A 417 9.10 0.84 18.29
CA SER A 417 8.43 0.06 19.33
C SER A 417 8.78 0.44 20.77
N GLU A 418 9.86 1.22 20.97
CA GLU A 418 10.25 1.77 22.26
C GLU A 418 9.49 3.07 22.62
N GLN A 419 8.76 3.66 21.67
CA GLN A 419 7.99 4.87 21.92
C GLN A 419 6.73 4.59 22.77
N PRO A 420 6.14 5.63 23.42
CA PRO A 420 4.84 5.52 24.06
C PRO A 420 3.82 4.86 23.13
N PHE A 421 2.91 4.09 23.69
CA PHE A 421 2.08 3.16 22.90
C PHE A 421 1.36 3.83 21.71
N VAL A 422 0.68 4.95 21.94
CA VAL A 422 -0.07 5.67 20.90
C VAL A 422 0.81 6.44 19.91
N LEU A 423 2.11 6.55 20.17
CA LEU A 423 3.11 7.21 19.33
C LEU A 423 4.02 6.21 18.59
N ARG A 424 3.73 4.92 18.70
CA ARG A 424 4.39 3.88 17.89
C ARG A 424 3.97 3.99 16.43
N ASP A 425 4.76 3.39 15.54
CA ASP A 425 4.60 3.47 14.09
C ASP A 425 4.92 4.89 13.55
N ALA A 426 4.73 5.09 12.27
CA ALA A 426 4.96 6.39 11.63
C ALA A 426 4.01 7.46 12.18
N PRO A 427 4.42 8.74 12.17
CA PRO A 427 3.56 9.83 12.62
C PRO A 427 2.26 9.96 11.81
N ASN A 428 2.25 9.36 10.63
CA ASN A 428 1.11 9.26 9.73
C ASN A 428 1.35 8.06 8.80
N PRO A 429 0.34 7.23 8.48
CA PRO A 429 0.49 6.08 7.59
C PRO A 429 1.02 6.42 6.20
N THR A 430 0.80 7.65 5.72
CA THR A 430 1.32 8.08 4.40
C THR A 430 2.84 8.12 4.37
N ILE A 431 3.51 8.45 5.48
CA ILE A 431 4.98 8.46 5.57
C ILE A 431 5.52 7.01 5.53
N SER A 432 4.92 6.10 6.30
CA SER A 432 5.28 4.68 6.26
C SER A 432 5.06 4.10 4.85
N GLY A 433 3.92 4.43 4.22
CA GLY A 433 3.60 4.04 2.86
C GLY A 433 4.58 4.60 1.82
N ALA A 434 4.93 5.88 1.92
CA ALA A 434 5.89 6.54 1.03
C ALA A 434 7.28 5.89 1.10
N VAL A 435 7.77 5.61 2.32
CA VAL A 435 9.03 4.90 2.52
C VAL A 435 8.96 3.49 1.92
N ALA A 436 7.88 2.75 2.19
CA ALA A 436 7.71 1.40 1.66
C ALA A 436 7.72 1.37 0.12
N LYS A 437 6.98 2.30 -0.52
CA LYS A 437 6.95 2.41 -1.98
C LYS A 437 8.29 2.81 -2.57
N ALA A 438 9.05 3.70 -1.91
CA ALA A 438 10.41 4.03 -2.32
C ALA A 438 11.31 2.78 -2.32
N PHE A 439 11.21 1.92 -1.29
CA PHE A 439 11.94 0.63 -1.26
C PHE A 439 11.46 -0.33 -2.36
N GLY A 440 10.20 -0.25 -2.77
CA GLY A 440 9.68 -0.99 -3.93
C GLY A 440 10.40 -0.60 -5.22
N ILE A 441 10.64 0.70 -5.46
CA ILE A 441 11.40 1.20 -6.62
C ILE A 441 12.88 0.78 -6.52
N LEU A 442 13.49 0.88 -5.34
CA LEU A 442 14.88 0.44 -5.15
C LEU A 442 15.07 -1.06 -5.44
N ALA A 443 14.02 -1.87 -5.25
CA ALA A 443 14.05 -3.31 -5.53
C ALA A 443 14.15 -3.64 -7.03
N THR A 444 13.77 -2.72 -7.92
CA THR A 444 13.85 -2.88 -9.38
C THR A 444 15.12 -2.26 -9.99
N ASN A 445 15.98 -1.64 -9.16
CA ASN A 445 17.23 -1.06 -9.66
C ASN A 445 18.11 -2.11 -10.35
N VAL A 446 18.52 -1.84 -11.59
CA VAL A 446 19.27 -2.76 -12.45
C VAL A 446 20.59 -3.22 -11.76
N ASN A 447 21.29 -2.31 -11.10
CA ASN A 447 22.54 -2.63 -10.45
C ASN A 447 22.33 -3.52 -9.22
N TYR A 448 21.27 -3.27 -8.45
CA TYR A 448 20.86 -4.16 -7.36
C TYR A 448 20.49 -5.55 -7.88
N LEU A 449 19.68 -5.64 -8.93
CA LEU A 449 19.26 -6.92 -9.55
C LEU A 449 20.46 -7.71 -10.08
N LYS A 450 21.44 -7.05 -10.74
CA LYS A 450 22.70 -7.67 -11.14
C LYS A 450 23.48 -8.19 -9.95
N SER A 451 23.60 -7.40 -8.88
CA SER A 451 24.30 -7.83 -7.66
C SER A 451 23.66 -9.07 -7.04
N GLN A 452 22.35 -9.21 -7.19
CA GLN A 452 21.60 -10.38 -6.75
C GLN A 452 21.57 -11.52 -7.78
N ARG A 453 22.23 -11.35 -8.94
CA ARG A 453 22.19 -12.28 -10.10
C ARG A 453 20.76 -12.65 -10.52
N LEU A 454 19.86 -11.69 -10.40
CA LEU A 454 18.48 -11.86 -10.84
C LEU A 454 18.32 -11.51 -12.32
N ILE A 455 19.29 -10.77 -12.87
CA ILE A 455 19.40 -10.46 -14.30
C ILE A 455 20.83 -10.68 -14.77
N SER A 456 21.02 -10.81 -16.07
CA SER A 456 22.34 -10.96 -16.70
C SER A 456 23.26 -9.79 -16.34
N PRO A 457 24.57 -10.03 -16.14
CA PRO A 457 25.55 -8.94 -15.96
C PRO A 457 25.55 -7.92 -17.10
N ASP A 458 25.23 -8.36 -18.31
CA ASP A 458 25.17 -7.52 -19.51
C ASP A 458 23.79 -6.91 -19.75
N ALA A 459 22.78 -7.21 -18.90
CA ALA A 459 21.46 -6.63 -19.01
C ALA A 459 21.57 -5.11 -18.93
N LYS A 460 20.96 -4.43 -19.88
CA LYS A 460 20.80 -2.98 -19.87
C LYS A 460 19.31 -2.66 -19.82
N LEU A 461 18.97 -1.62 -19.10
CA LEU A 461 17.61 -1.11 -19.17
C LEU A 461 17.40 -0.54 -20.58
N ASP A 462 16.57 -1.22 -21.36
CA ASP A 462 16.18 -0.72 -22.67
C ASP A 462 15.25 0.47 -22.51
N GLN A 463 15.46 1.52 -23.27
CA GLN A 463 14.65 2.73 -23.16
C GLN A 463 13.18 2.48 -23.46
N ALA A 464 12.87 1.60 -24.40
CA ALA A 464 11.48 1.23 -24.71
C ALA A 464 10.81 0.50 -23.53
N SER A 465 11.53 -0.42 -22.90
CA SER A 465 11.09 -1.11 -21.67
C SER A 465 10.88 -0.13 -20.52
N LEU A 466 11.81 0.79 -20.31
CA LEU A 466 11.65 1.83 -19.28
C LEU A 466 10.42 2.71 -19.52
N ILE A 467 10.19 3.16 -20.75
CA ILE A 467 9.02 3.98 -21.07
C ILE A 467 7.73 3.19 -20.90
N ASN A 468 7.69 1.90 -21.29
CA ASN A 468 6.55 1.02 -21.07
C ASN A 468 6.26 0.82 -19.57
N GLU A 469 7.29 0.60 -18.75
CA GLU A 469 7.15 0.43 -17.29
C GLU A 469 6.64 1.72 -16.64
N LEU A 470 7.25 2.87 -16.94
CA LEU A 470 6.80 4.18 -16.43
C LEU A 470 5.37 4.51 -16.90
N TYR A 471 5.01 4.15 -18.13
CA TYR A 471 3.65 4.34 -18.64
C TYR A 471 2.65 3.45 -17.89
N HIS A 472 2.96 2.18 -17.67
CA HIS A 472 2.11 1.26 -16.90
C HIS A 472 1.91 1.77 -15.47
N GLU A 473 2.98 2.23 -14.80
CA GLU A 473 2.87 2.84 -13.48
C GLU A 473 2.04 4.13 -13.51
N ALA A 474 2.21 4.98 -14.53
CA ALA A 474 1.43 6.21 -14.65
C ALA A 474 -0.08 5.95 -14.81
N LEU A 475 -0.47 4.89 -15.54
CA LEU A 475 -1.87 4.51 -15.74
C LEU A 475 -2.56 4.04 -14.43
N SER A 476 -1.82 3.56 -13.44
CA SER A 476 -2.38 3.15 -12.14
C SER A 476 -2.25 4.21 -11.04
N SER A 477 -1.20 5.02 -11.08
CA SER A 477 -0.82 5.88 -9.97
C SER A 477 -1.03 7.36 -10.27
N VAL A 478 -0.58 7.85 -11.43
CA VAL A 478 -0.71 9.28 -11.80
C VAL A 478 -2.17 9.62 -12.09
N VAL A 479 -2.90 8.75 -12.79
CA VAL A 479 -4.32 8.95 -13.10
C VAL A 479 -5.21 8.90 -11.86
N LYS A 480 -4.75 8.27 -10.76
CA LYS A 480 -5.45 8.24 -9.48
C LYS A 480 -5.41 9.59 -8.75
N MET A 481 -4.40 10.43 -9.02
CA MET A 481 -4.23 11.69 -8.29
C MET A 481 -5.38 12.68 -8.52
N PRO A 482 -5.78 13.01 -9.77
CA PRO A 482 -6.94 13.87 -10.00
C PRO A 482 -8.22 13.28 -9.40
N PHE A 483 -8.43 11.97 -9.50
CA PHE A 483 -9.59 11.31 -8.89
C PHE A 483 -9.62 11.48 -7.37
N SER A 484 -8.49 11.28 -6.69
CA SER A 484 -8.38 11.47 -5.23
C SER A 484 -8.64 12.92 -4.81
N LEU A 485 -8.15 13.89 -5.60
CA LEU A 485 -8.41 15.30 -5.36
C LEU A 485 -9.89 15.65 -5.50
N ILE A 486 -10.53 15.14 -6.56
CA ILE A 486 -11.96 15.32 -6.83
C ILE A 486 -12.82 14.71 -5.71
N ALA A 487 -12.48 13.47 -5.31
CA ALA A 487 -13.19 12.76 -4.25
C ALA A 487 -13.23 13.57 -2.95
N ASP A 488 -12.12 14.19 -2.57
CA ASP A 488 -12.08 15.02 -1.37
C ASP A 488 -12.76 16.37 -1.55
N LYS A 489 -12.54 17.06 -2.67
CA LYS A 489 -13.24 18.33 -2.95
C LYS A 489 -14.75 18.14 -2.89
N TRP A 490 -15.27 17.07 -3.49
CA TRP A 490 -16.69 16.75 -3.46
C TRP A 490 -17.16 16.38 -2.05
N ARG A 491 -16.47 15.45 -1.35
CA ARG A 491 -16.84 15.03 0.00
C ARG A 491 -16.83 16.20 1.00
N TYR A 492 -15.82 17.07 0.94
CA TYR A 492 -15.74 18.22 1.84
C TYR A 492 -16.90 19.18 1.58
N ALA A 493 -17.27 19.46 0.33
CA ALA A 493 -18.42 20.29 0.00
C ALA A 493 -19.76 19.66 0.49
N VAL A 494 -19.86 18.32 0.45
CA VAL A 494 -21.02 17.59 1.02
C VAL A 494 -21.04 17.70 2.55
N PHE A 495 -19.91 17.47 3.24
CA PHE A 495 -19.83 17.55 4.70
C PHE A 495 -20.08 18.96 5.22
N GLU A 496 -19.58 19.97 4.55
CA GLU A 496 -19.80 21.38 4.83
C GLU A 496 -21.25 21.85 4.53
N GLY A 497 -22.04 21.01 3.85
CA GLY A 497 -23.41 21.36 3.41
C GLY A 497 -23.45 22.37 2.28
N LYS A 498 -22.34 22.63 1.58
CA LYS A 498 -22.26 23.55 0.42
C LYS A 498 -23.04 23.02 -0.78
N ILE A 499 -23.10 21.69 -0.93
CA ILE A 499 -23.86 21.02 -1.99
C ILE A 499 -24.86 20.05 -1.36
N GLY A 500 -26.14 20.22 -1.68
CA GLY A 500 -27.22 19.30 -1.28
C GLY A 500 -27.31 18.11 -2.24
N ALA A 501 -28.01 17.06 -1.81
CA ALA A 501 -28.13 15.80 -2.56
C ALA A 501 -28.65 15.99 -4.00
N ALA A 502 -29.51 16.98 -4.24
CA ALA A 502 -30.04 17.30 -5.58
C ALA A 502 -28.95 17.76 -6.58
N ASN A 503 -27.85 18.31 -6.08
CA ASN A 503 -26.74 18.85 -6.91
C ASN A 503 -25.46 17.98 -6.87
N TRP A 504 -25.49 16.83 -6.18
CA TRP A 504 -24.33 15.95 -6.03
C TRP A 504 -23.76 15.50 -7.38
N SER A 505 -24.62 15.15 -8.31
CA SER A 505 -24.23 14.69 -9.64
C SER A 505 -23.57 15.78 -10.48
N ASP A 506 -24.18 16.95 -10.53
CA ASP A 506 -23.69 18.05 -11.37
C ASP A 506 -22.32 18.53 -10.89
N GLU A 507 -22.15 18.69 -9.57
CA GLU A 507 -20.87 19.07 -8.98
C GLU A 507 -19.79 17.98 -9.20
N TRP A 508 -20.17 16.70 -9.05
CA TRP A 508 -19.27 15.59 -9.28
C TRP A 508 -18.72 15.58 -10.71
N TRP A 509 -19.60 15.66 -11.71
CA TRP A 509 -19.20 15.63 -13.10
C TRP A 509 -18.45 16.89 -13.52
N GLY A 510 -18.84 18.05 -12.99
CA GLY A 510 -18.09 19.29 -13.18
C GLY A 510 -16.64 19.18 -12.68
N LEU A 511 -16.42 18.55 -11.51
CA LEU A 511 -15.09 18.29 -10.99
C LEU A 511 -14.33 17.26 -11.84
N ARG A 512 -14.99 16.18 -12.28
CA ARG A 512 -14.36 15.16 -13.13
C ARG A 512 -13.92 15.71 -14.47
N GLU A 513 -14.74 16.49 -15.13
CA GLU A 513 -14.37 17.15 -16.37
C GLU A 513 -13.20 18.13 -16.15
N LYS A 514 -13.30 18.97 -15.13
CA LYS A 514 -12.30 20.00 -14.86
C LYS A 514 -10.91 19.44 -14.52
N TYR A 515 -10.84 18.46 -13.62
CA TYR A 515 -9.55 17.98 -13.08
C TYR A 515 -9.07 16.69 -13.73
N GLN A 516 -9.96 15.84 -14.20
CA GLN A 516 -9.62 14.52 -14.73
C GLN A 516 -9.77 14.40 -16.25
N GLY A 517 -10.51 15.28 -16.90
CA GLY A 517 -10.83 15.14 -18.32
C GLY A 517 -11.70 13.91 -18.61
N VAL A 518 -12.58 13.55 -17.67
CA VAL A 518 -13.48 12.40 -17.79
C VAL A 518 -14.93 12.89 -17.76
N GLY A 519 -15.68 12.54 -18.79
CA GLY A 519 -17.07 12.97 -18.97
C GLY A 519 -18.09 11.87 -18.66
N ALA A 520 -19.29 12.28 -18.29
CA ALA A 520 -20.43 11.37 -18.17
C ALA A 520 -20.79 10.77 -19.54
N PRO A 521 -21.16 9.47 -19.61
CA PRO A 521 -21.71 8.92 -20.82
C PRO A 521 -22.99 9.65 -21.22
N LYS A 522 -23.11 10.02 -22.51
CA LYS A 522 -24.27 10.80 -23.00
C LYS A 522 -25.58 10.03 -22.84
N ASN A 523 -26.66 10.76 -22.52
CA ASN A 523 -28.02 10.19 -22.38
C ASN A 523 -28.10 9.03 -21.37
N THR A 524 -27.40 9.15 -20.24
CA THR A 524 -27.28 8.09 -19.22
C THR A 524 -27.73 8.62 -17.86
N PRO A 525 -29.02 8.48 -17.48
CA PRO A 525 -29.53 8.94 -16.19
C PRO A 525 -28.82 8.31 -14.98
N GLU A 526 -28.29 7.11 -15.14
CA GLU A 526 -27.54 6.38 -14.11
C GLU A 526 -26.24 7.09 -13.70
N ALA A 527 -25.77 8.03 -14.52
CA ALA A 527 -24.60 8.86 -14.21
C ALA A 527 -24.78 9.69 -12.92
N GLN A 528 -26.00 9.95 -12.50
CA GLN A 528 -26.30 10.62 -11.23
C GLN A 528 -25.75 9.88 -10.00
N TYR A 529 -25.51 8.60 -10.09
CA TYR A 529 -25.02 7.78 -8.96
C TYR A 529 -23.49 7.60 -8.94
N ASP A 530 -22.75 8.14 -9.91
CA ASP A 530 -21.33 7.83 -10.10
C ASP A 530 -20.47 8.14 -8.85
N ALA A 531 -20.72 9.27 -8.19
CA ALA A 531 -20.00 9.63 -6.97
C ALA A 531 -20.15 8.58 -5.87
N VAL A 532 -21.39 8.27 -5.48
CA VAL A 532 -21.67 7.37 -4.34
C VAL A 532 -21.36 5.91 -4.64
N VAL A 533 -21.31 5.53 -5.92
CA VAL A 533 -20.92 4.18 -6.38
C VAL A 533 -19.40 3.99 -6.34
N ALA A 534 -18.63 5.06 -6.22
CA ALA A 534 -17.20 4.95 -6.00
C ALA A 534 -16.89 4.48 -4.56
N ALA A 535 -16.16 3.37 -4.42
CA ALA A 535 -15.80 2.83 -3.11
C ALA A 535 -14.98 3.82 -2.26
N GLU A 536 -14.16 4.65 -2.92
CA GLU A 536 -13.40 5.74 -2.32
C GLU A 536 -14.29 6.79 -1.64
N ILE A 537 -15.52 6.95 -2.10
CA ILE A 537 -16.52 7.85 -1.52
C ILE A 537 -17.31 7.16 -0.42
N SER A 538 -17.89 6.01 -0.73
CA SER A 538 -18.91 5.39 0.15
C SER A 538 -18.33 4.48 1.23
N GLN A 539 -17.15 3.89 1.00
CA GLN A 539 -16.53 2.93 1.94
C GLN A 539 -15.33 3.50 2.71
N GLN A 540 -14.72 4.59 2.24
CA GLN A 540 -13.54 5.15 2.89
C GLN A 540 -13.90 6.28 3.86
N HIS A 541 -13.33 6.21 5.07
CA HIS A 541 -13.56 7.15 6.17
C HIS A 541 -12.30 7.96 6.50
N ALA A 542 -11.51 8.27 5.48
CA ALA A 542 -10.30 9.07 5.57
C ALA A 542 -10.16 9.92 4.30
N PRO A 543 -9.35 10.98 4.30
CA PRO A 543 -9.10 11.78 3.10
C PRO A 543 -8.58 10.93 1.95
N ALA A 544 -9.16 11.05 0.75
CA ALA A 544 -8.64 10.41 -0.45
C ALA A 544 -7.31 11.04 -0.89
N SER A 545 -7.14 12.32 -0.63
CA SER A 545 -5.89 13.06 -0.87
C SER A 545 -4.67 12.52 -0.12
N ARG A 546 -4.86 11.66 0.89
CA ARG A 546 -3.75 10.88 1.48
C ARG A 546 -2.94 10.11 0.43
N HIS A 547 -3.59 9.64 -0.64
CA HIS A 547 -2.91 8.97 -1.75
C HIS A 547 -1.98 9.92 -2.49
N ILE A 548 -2.37 11.21 -2.64
CA ILE A 548 -1.52 12.24 -3.23
C ILE A 548 -0.31 12.50 -2.32
N VAL A 549 -0.55 12.66 -1.01
CA VAL A 549 0.53 12.88 -0.04
C VAL A 549 1.53 11.72 -0.06
N GLU A 550 1.04 10.49 0.02
CA GLU A 550 1.87 9.28 0.02
C GLU A 550 2.66 9.15 -1.29
N TYR A 551 2.00 9.36 -2.44
CA TYR A 551 2.60 9.17 -3.74
C TYR A 551 3.64 10.25 -4.08
N VAL A 552 3.39 11.50 -3.70
CA VAL A 552 4.38 12.57 -3.86
C VAL A 552 5.56 12.39 -2.90
N ALA A 553 5.30 12.12 -1.62
CA ALA A 553 6.34 11.90 -0.62
C ALA A 553 7.23 10.69 -0.96
N GLN A 554 6.71 9.65 -1.59
CA GLN A 554 7.48 8.49 -2.07
C GLN A 554 8.67 8.91 -2.94
N PHE A 555 8.45 9.82 -3.91
CA PHE A 555 9.52 10.28 -4.81
C PHE A 555 10.46 11.28 -4.14
N GLN A 556 9.97 12.05 -3.16
CA GLN A 556 10.85 12.87 -2.32
C GLN A 556 11.79 12.00 -1.48
N VAL A 557 11.26 10.93 -0.88
CA VAL A 557 12.05 9.93 -0.14
C VAL A 557 13.04 9.23 -1.08
N LEU A 558 12.59 8.77 -2.24
CA LEU A 558 13.44 8.12 -3.24
C LEU A 558 14.60 9.03 -3.65
N LYS A 559 14.31 10.31 -3.97
CA LYS A 559 15.34 11.30 -4.32
C LYS A 559 16.35 11.51 -3.20
N ALA A 560 15.88 11.57 -1.95
CA ALA A 560 16.77 11.71 -0.79
C ALA A 560 17.67 10.48 -0.59
N LEU A 561 17.13 9.27 -0.78
CA LEU A 561 17.89 8.02 -0.70
C LEU A 561 18.92 7.92 -1.84
N CYS A 562 18.60 8.45 -3.01
CA CYS A 562 19.44 8.40 -4.21
C CYS A 562 20.27 9.67 -4.46
N ALA A 563 20.32 10.62 -3.54
CA ALA A 563 21.00 11.92 -3.73
C ALA A 563 22.49 11.83 -4.12
N HIS A 564 23.13 10.71 -3.87
CA HIS A 564 24.53 10.44 -4.22
C HIS A 564 24.71 9.81 -5.61
N SER A 565 23.60 9.30 -6.19
CA SER A 565 23.63 8.62 -7.49
C SER A 565 23.81 9.63 -8.62
N LYS A 566 24.48 9.21 -9.67
CA LYS A 566 24.59 9.95 -10.93
C LYS A 566 23.59 9.46 -11.97
N THR A 567 22.88 8.36 -11.68
CA THR A 567 21.86 7.79 -12.57
C THR A 567 20.56 8.58 -12.48
N SER A 568 19.71 8.43 -13.48
CA SER A 568 18.36 8.99 -13.49
C SER A 568 17.56 8.49 -12.28
N LEU A 569 16.68 9.32 -11.72
CA LEU A 569 15.82 8.92 -10.61
C LEU A 569 14.89 7.77 -11.01
N SER A 570 14.50 7.67 -12.29
CA SER A 570 13.70 6.57 -12.85
C SER A 570 14.40 5.20 -12.81
N GLU A 571 15.73 5.18 -12.80
CA GLU A 571 16.50 3.95 -12.67
C GLU A 571 16.69 3.51 -11.21
N GLY A 572 16.35 4.40 -10.25
CA GLY A 572 16.60 4.17 -8.84
C GLY A 572 18.09 4.14 -8.51
N CYS A 573 18.44 3.62 -7.35
CA CYS A 573 19.85 3.53 -6.89
C CYS A 573 20.02 2.41 -5.85
N ILE A 574 21.24 2.17 -5.45
CA ILE A 574 21.57 1.47 -4.19
C ILE A 574 21.89 2.57 -3.17
N PRO A 575 21.07 2.73 -2.10
CA PRO A 575 21.26 3.80 -1.14
C PRO A 575 22.59 3.68 -0.38
N LYS A 576 23.20 4.82 -0.05
CA LYS A 576 24.35 4.83 0.87
C LYS A 576 23.93 4.61 2.31
N LYS A 577 24.80 3.96 3.09
CA LYS A 577 24.54 3.64 4.49
C LYS A 577 24.22 4.86 5.35
N GLU A 578 24.91 5.99 5.12
CA GLU A 578 24.67 7.24 5.84
C GLU A 578 23.25 7.79 5.63
N THR A 579 22.70 7.61 4.43
CA THR A 579 21.34 8.04 4.12
C THR A 579 20.30 7.14 4.78
N ILE A 580 20.57 5.82 4.79
CA ILE A 580 19.74 4.84 5.49
C ILE A 580 19.79 5.05 7.01
N MET A 581 20.94 5.37 7.59
CA MET A 581 21.06 5.66 9.03
C MET A 581 20.18 6.87 9.43
N ARG A 582 20.13 7.93 8.60
CA ARG A 582 19.20 9.05 8.86
C ARG A 582 17.73 8.61 8.82
N LEU A 583 17.37 7.76 7.86
CA LEU A 583 16.00 7.21 7.78
C LEU A 583 15.68 6.37 9.03
N ILE A 584 16.60 5.52 9.49
CA ILE A 584 16.45 4.71 10.70
C ILE A 584 16.21 5.60 11.92
N GLU A 585 16.97 6.69 12.08
CA GLU A 585 16.80 7.64 13.21
C GLU A 585 15.42 8.33 13.16
N VAL A 586 14.87 8.62 11.98
CA VAL A 586 13.50 9.12 11.83
C VAL A 586 12.48 8.05 12.19
N MET A 587 12.67 6.81 11.72
CA MET A 587 11.78 5.70 12.06
C MET A 587 11.71 5.43 13.57
N LYS A 588 12.84 5.52 14.28
CA LYS A 588 12.91 5.37 15.74
C LYS A 588 12.05 6.38 16.50
N LYS A 589 11.88 7.57 15.96
CA LYS A 589 11.05 8.61 16.57
C LYS A 589 9.56 8.31 16.50
N GLY A 590 9.14 7.49 15.56
CA GLY A 590 7.74 7.14 15.39
C GLY A 590 6.82 8.38 15.34
N GLY A 591 5.68 8.30 16.00
CA GLY A 591 4.71 9.36 16.13
C GLY A 591 5.09 10.50 17.10
N THR A 592 6.27 10.48 17.72
CA THR A 592 6.69 11.58 18.61
C THR A 592 6.94 12.90 17.85
N ILE A 593 7.26 12.83 16.57
CA ILE A 593 7.41 13.97 15.66
C ILE A 593 6.17 14.13 14.76
N SER A 594 6.03 15.28 14.11
CA SER A 594 4.98 15.44 13.08
C SER A 594 5.40 14.77 11.77
N TRP A 595 4.43 14.50 10.90
CA TRP A 595 4.72 13.91 9.59
C TRP A 595 5.55 14.87 8.70
N LEU A 596 5.37 16.18 8.85
CA LEU A 596 6.21 17.19 8.17
C LEU A 596 7.63 17.22 8.71
N ASP A 597 7.82 17.04 10.03
CA ASP A 597 9.16 16.93 10.62
C ASP A 597 9.86 15.66 10.15
N ALA A 598 9.11 14.55 10.04
CA ALA A 598 9.64 13.30 9.48
C ALA A 598 10.05 13.50 8.01
N LEU A 599 9.19 14.12 7.20
CA LEU A 599 9.48 14.43 5.81
C LEU A 599 10.74 15.31 5.68
N GLU A 600 10.84 16.39 6.47
CA GLU A 600 11.99 17.28 6.47
C GLU A 600 13.29 16.57 6.86
N GLN A 601 13.26 15.75 7.91
CA GLN A 601 14.45 15.02 8.37
C GLN A 601 14.93 13.98 7.35
N ILE A 602 14.02 13.40 6.57
CA ILE A 602 14.36 12.46 5.49
C ILE A 602 14.84 13.21 4.24
N THR A 603 14.11 14.25 3.82
CA THR A 603 14.22 14.85 2.48
C THR A 603 14.87 16.23 2.45
N GLY A 604 14.97 16.90 3.60
CA GLY A 604 15.47 18.27 3.73
C GLY A 604 14.41 19.36 3.48
N THR A 605 13.13 19.02 3.30
CA THR A 605 12.04 19.99 3.09
C THR A 605 10.77 19.56 3.82
N ARG A 606 10.01 20.55 4.33
CA ARG A 606 8.67 20.35 4.90
C ARG A 606 7.55 20.46 3.86
N GLU A 607 7.88 20.84 2.63
CA GLU A 607 6.89 21.04 1.58
C GLU A 607 6.58 19.72 0.87
N LEU A 608 5.31 19.50 0.55
CA LEU A 608 4.89 18.41 -0.33
C LEU A 608 5.24 18.78 -1.77
N ASP A 609 6.44 18.41 -2.21
CA ASP A 609 7.01 18.79 -3.51
C ASP A 609 6.87 17.66 -4.54
N ALA A 610 6.06 17.89 -5.58
CA ALA A 610 5.91 16.97 -6.71
C ALA A 610 7.06 17.03 -7.73
N GLY A 611 8.08 17.86 -7.52
CA GLY A 611 9.26 17.94 -8.42
C GLY A 611 9.96 16.61 -8.62
N PRO A 612 10.31 15.87 -7.56
CA PRO A 612 10.90 14.54 -7.68
C PRO A 612 10.04 13.51 -8.44
N LEU A 613 8.71 13.60 -8.33
CA LEU A 613 7.79 12.76 -9.13
C LEU A 613 7.93 13.11 -10.62
N VAL A 614 7.90 14.38 -10.98
CA VAL A 614 8.07 14.82 -12.37
C VAL A 614 9.45 14.42 -12.90
N GLU A 615 10.49 14.49 -12.07
CA GLU A 615 11.84 14.03 -12.41
C GLU A 615 11.87 12.52 -12.69
N TYR A 616 11.24 11.72 -11.83
CA TYR A 616 11.16 10.26 -11.99
C TYR A 616 10.47 9.87 -13.31
N PHE A 617 9.37 10.51 -13.66
CA PHE A 617 8.66 10.29 -14.91
C PHE A 617 9.26 11.06 -16.11
N GLY A 618 10.39 11.76 -15.95
CA GLY A 618 11.02 12.57 -16.98
C GLY A 618 11.20 11.86 -18.33
N PRO A 619 11.74 10.62 -18.39
CA PRO A 619 11.84 9.88 -19.66
C PRO A 619 10.50 9.70 -20.37
N LEU A 620 9.44 9.33 -19.63
CA LEU A 620 8.09 9.17 -20.16
C LEU A 620 7.50 10.52 -20.62
N ILE A 621 7.65 11.57 -19.82
CA ILE A 621 7.14 12.92 -20.14
C ILE A 621 7.74 13.41 -21.45
N ASN A 622 9.05 13.29 -21.63
CA ASN A 622 9.74 13.68 -22.83
C ASN A 622 9.26 12.89 -24.05
N TRP A 623 9.10 11.59 -23.88
CA TRP A 623 8.60 10.71 -24.94
C TRP A 623 7.14 11.06 -25.33
N LEU A 624 6.26 11.23 -24.36
CA LEU A 624 4.86 11.62 -24.58
C LEU A 624 4.75 12.96 -25.29
N SER A 625 5.51 13.96 -24.83
CA SER A 625 5.49 15.30 -25.44
C SER A 625 5.91 15.24 -26.90
N SER A 626 7.03 14.57 -27.22
CA SER A 626 7.51 14.42 -28.59
C SER A 626 6.53 13.64 -29.46
N THR A 627 5.93 12.58 -28.93
CA THR A 627 4.97 11.73 -29.65
C THR A 627 3.67 12.49 -29.94
N ASN A 628 3.11 13.18 -28.93
CA ASN A 628 1.90 13.95 -29.10
C ASN A 628 2.08 15.13 -30.06
N GLU A 629 3.26 15.77 -30.05
CA GLU A 629 3.61 16.84 -30.98
C GLU A 629 3.71 16.31 -32.42
N GLN A 630 4.46 15.23 -32.64
CA GLN A 630 4.61 14.58 -33.96
C GLN A 630 3.29 14.15 -34.57
N ASP A 631 2.41 13.63 -33.73
CA ASP A 631 1.09 13.13 -34.13
C ASP A 631 0.01 14.23 -34.09
N ALA A 632 0.36 15.50 -33.84
CA ALA A 632 -0.54 16.64 -33.73
C ALA A 632 -1.76 16.38 -32.83
N VAL A 633 -1.52 15.73 -31.68
CA VAL A 633 -2.57 15.37 -30.72
C VAL A 633 -3.07 16.61 -30.00
N PHE A 634 -4.39 16.76 -29.86
CA PHE A 634 -4.97 17.84 -29.05
C PHE A 634 -4.66 17.63 -27.58
N LEU A 635 -3.99 18.60 -26.96
CA LEU A 635 -3.67 18.61 -25.53
C LEU A 635 -4.81 19.26 -24.73
N GLY A 636 -5.25 18.61 -23.69
CA GLY A 636 -6.42 19.02 -22.92
C GLY A 636 -7.70 18.28 -23.35
N TRP A 637 -8.85 18.79 -22.92
CA TRP A 637 -10.17 18.17 -23.12
C TRP A 637 -11.32 19.18 -23.18
N ASP A 638 -10.99 20.41 -23.52
CA ASP A 638 -11.88 21.57 -23.58
C ASP A 638 -12.14 22.06 -25.03
N GLY A 639 -11.96 21.15 -26.01
CA GLY A 639 -12.22 21.41 -27.41
C GLY A 639 -13.70 21.38 -27.79
N GLU A 640 -13.98 21.58 -29.09
CA GLU A 640 -15.35 21.71 -29.63
C GLU A 640 -16.04 20.36 -29.89
N GLY A 641 -15.41 19.23 -29.57
CA GLY A 641 -15.97 17.88 -29.74
C GLY A 641 -15.72 17.31 -31.13
N GLU A 642 -14.55 17.55 -31.72
CA GLU A 642 -14.15 17.02 -33.01
C GLU A 642 -14.03 15.49 -32.95
N LYS A 643 -14.62 14.79 -33.95
CA LYS A 643 -14.49 13.35 -34.09
C LYS A 643 -13.09 12.96 -34.58
N PHE A 644 -12.62 11.79 -34.14
CA PHE A 644 -11.42 11.18 -34.69
C PHE A 644 -11.61 10.88 -36.19
N LYS A 645 -10.64 11.28 -37.00
CA LYS A 645 -10.54 10.88 -38.40
C LYS A 645 -9.69 9.60 -38.51
N PRO A 646 -9.81 8.82 -39.60
CA PRO A 646 -9.00 7.60 -39.76
C PRO A 646 -7.49 7.83 -39.66
N GLU A 647 -7.00 9.02 -40.06
CA GLU A 647 -5.59 9.43 -39.94
C GLU A 647 -5.15 9.76 -38.51
N ASP A 648 -6.07 10.14 -37.63
CA ASP A 648 -5.78 10.48 -36.24
C ASP A 648 -5.61 9.20 -35.38
N ILE A 649 -6.14 8.07 -35.85
CA ILE A 649 -6.09 6.81 -35.14
C ILE A 649 -4.70 6.17 -35.31
N PRO A 650 -4.05 5.73 -34.23
CA PRO A 650 -2.72 5.14 -34.30
C PRO A 650 -2.69 3.95 -35.26
N ARG A 651 -1.72 3.94 -36.17
CA ARG A 651 -1.38 2.73 -36.94
C ARG A 651 -0.46 1.87 -36.09
N PRO A 652 -0.48 0.53 -36.27
CA PRO A 652 0.53 -0.33 -35.66
C PRO A 652 1.92 0.21 -35.98
N ARG A 653 2.71 0.57 -35.00
CA ARG A 653 4.04 1.14 -35.21
C ARG A 653 4.97 0.04 -35.70
N SER A 654 5.51 0.19 -36.90
CA SER A 654 6.58 -0.67 -37.41
C SER A 654 7.88 -0.43 -36.61
N GLU A 655 8.67 -1.48 -36.43
CA GLU A 655 9.87 -1.59 -35.58
C GLU A 655 11.07 -0.71 -35.95
N ASN A 656 10.91 0.48 -36.50
CA ASN A 656 12.05 1.35 -36.82
C ASN A 656 12.58 2.08 -35.59
N VAL A 657 13.53 1.44 -34.93
CA VAL A 657 14.26 1.87 -33.74
C VAL A 657 15.51 2.72 -34.10
N ALA A 658 15.46 3.58 -35.09
CA ALA A 658 16.68 4.20 -35.63
C ALA A 658 17.19 5.46 -34.94
N ASP A 659 16.42 6.12 -34.05
CA ASP A 659 16.87 7.37 -33.40
C ASP A 659 16.74 7.30 -31.87
N ARG A 660 17.68 6.61 -31.21
CA ARG A 660 17.77 6.55 -29.74
C ARG A 660 18.96 7.38 -29.22
N PRO A 661 18.75 8.23 -28.21
CA PRO A 661 19.87 8.79 -27.46
C PRO A 661 20.59 7.66 -26.71
N SER A 662 21.90 7.57 -26.84
CA SER A 662 22.72 6.58 -26.14
C SER A 662 22.77 6.86 -24.64
N ILE A 663 22.42 5.89 -23.84
CA ILE A 663 22.66 5.89 -22.38
C ILE A 663 24.15 5.68 -22.14
N PRO A 664 24.80 6.39 -21.19
CA PRO A 664 26.21 6.18 -20.89
C PRO A 664 26.48 4.72 -20.46
N SER A 665 27.54 4.13 -20.96
CA SER A 665 27.91 2.72 -20.73
C SER A 665 28.33 2.45 -19.29
N ASP A 666 27.77 1.40 -18.70
CA ASP A 666 28.00 0.90 -17.33
C ASP A 666 29.38 0.21 -17.11
N ASP A 667 30.38 0.49 -17.95
CA ASP A 667 31.74 -0.09 -17.82
C ASP A 667 32.50 0.39 -16.57
N GLN A 668 31.85 1.18 -15.69
CA GLN A 668 32.51 1.86 -14.57
C GLN A 668 32.22 1.25 -13.18
N ILE A 669 31.43 0.19 -13.08
CA ILE A 669 30.98 -0.36 -11.78
C ILE A 669 31.31 -1.84 -11.65
N ALA A 670 31.82 -2.25 -10.47
CA ALA A 670 32.07 -3.65 -10.12
C ALA A 670 31.43 -4.02 -8.78
N TYR A 671 31.05 -5.29 -8.62
CA TYR A 671 30.36 -5.83 -7.46
C TYR A 671 31.28 -6.70 -6.61
N PRO A 672 30.86 -7.15 -5.39
CA PRO A 672 31.67 -8.05 -4.58
C PRO A 672 32.16 -9.26 -5.40
N GLY A 673 33.49 -9.45 -5.47
CA GLY A 673 34.13 -10.47 -6.30
C GLY A 673 34.26 -10.13 -7.78
N GLY A 674 33.71 -9.02 -8.25
CA GLY A 674 33.81 -8.53 -9.63
C GLY A 674 35.19 -7.89 -9.92
N ASN A 675 35.59 -7.85 -11.20
CA ASN A 675 36.86 -7.26 -11.63
C ASN A 675 36.80 -5.73 -11.54
N CYS A 676 37.77 -5.10 -10.89
CA CYS A 676 37.94 -3.66 -10.78
C CYS A 676 39.32 -3.19 -11.30
N ALA A 677 40.07 -4.04 -11.99
CA ALA A 677 41.44 -3.76 -12.46
C ALA A 677 41.50 -2.61 -13.49
N HIS A 678 40.40 -2.22 -14.12
CA HIS A 678 40.34 -1.19 -15.14
C HIS A 678 39.70 0.10 -14.66
N GLY A 679 39.64 0.32 -13.33
CA GLY A 679 39.13 1.56 -12.74
C GLY A 679 37.61 1.56 -12.44
N GLN A 680 36.97 0.39 -12.40
CA GLN A 680 35.59 0.24 -11.97
C GLN A 680 35.44 0.59 -10.48
N GLU A 681 34.37 1.31 -10.14
CA GLU A 681 34.01 1.59 -8.76
C GLU A 681 33.38 0.36 -8.11
N CYS A 682 33.95 -0.09 -6.98
CA CYS A 682 33.43 -1.20 -6.22
C CYS A 682 32.19 -0.80 -5.40
N LEU A 683 31.08 -1.54 -5.55
CA LEU A 683 29.82 -1.32 -4.84
C LEU A 683 29.62 -2.32 -3.69
N LEU A 684 28.59 -2.09 -2.87
CA LEU A 684 28.13 -3.00 -1.81
C LEU A 684 29.20 -3.26 -0.71
N ASP A 685 29.71 -2.18 -0.11
CA ASP A 685 30.73 -2.24 0.97
C ASP A 685 32.00 -3.02 0.57
N THR A 686 32.41 -2.85 -0.67
CA THR A 686 33.65 -3.40 -1.18
C THR A 686 34.68 -2.33 -1.58
N THR A 687 35.95 -2.70 -1.52
CA THR A 687 37.05 -1.86 -2.01
C THR A 687 37.84 -2.65 -3.02
N CYS A 688 38.34 -1.99 -4.08
CA CYS A 688 39.19 -2.63 -5.07
C CYS A 688 40.56 -2.94 -4.48
N ASN A 689 40.94 -4.20 -4.50
CA ASN A 689 42.30 -4.63 -4.08
C ASN A 689 43.34 -4.55 -5.22
N GLY A 690 42.99 -3.90 -6.33
CA GLY A 690 43.78 -3.81 -7.54
C GLY A 690 43.36 -4.80 -8.63
N THR A 691 42.52 -5.76 -8.34
CA THR A 691 42.06 -6.76 -9.32
C THR A 691 40.57 -7.04 -9.16
N ILE A 692 40.07 -7.22 -7.95
CA ILE A 692 38.68 -7.55 -7.63
C ILE A 692 38.18 -6.72 -6.46
N CYS A 693 36.86 -6.53 -6.39
CA CYS A 693 36.18 -5.90 -5.27
C CYS A 693 36.12 -6.86 -4.07
N VAL A 694 36.77 -6.51 -2.98
CA VAL A 694 36.81 -7.26 -1.71
C VAL A 694 35.99 -6.53 -0.64
N CYS A 695 35.39 -7.28 0.27
CA CYS A 695 34.61 -6.71 1.36
C CYS A 695 35.47 -5.82 2.26
N ASN A 696 34.85 -4.69 2.71
CA ASN A 696 35.50 -3.74 3.62
C ASN A 696 35.79 -4.39 5.01
N ALA A 697 36.67 -3.77 5.80
CA ALA A 697 37.02 -4.24 7.13
C ALA A 697 35.80 -4.40 8.04
N GLY A 698 35.65 -5.51 8.74
CA GLY A 698 34.52 -5.86 9.57
C GLY A 698 33.38 -6.59 8.85
N LEU A 699 33.59 -6.86 7.56
CA LEU A 699 32.69 -7.67 6.75
C LEU A 699 33.44 -8.88 6.21
N PHE A 700 32.76 -10.01 6.02
CA PHE A 700 33.31 -11.14 5.31
C PHE A 700 32.46 -11.49 4.07
N THR A 701 33.12 -12.11 3.12
CA THR A 701 32.45 -12.51 1.88
C THR A 701 31.67 -13.80 2.11
N LEU A 702 30.34 -13.75 1.95
CA LEU A 702 29.48 -14.93 1.99
C LEU A 702 29.07 -15.30 0.56
N GLN A 703 29.46 -16.49 0.12
CA GLN A 703 29.00 -17.03 -1.16
C GLN A 703 27.74 -17.88 -0.95
N ILE A 704 26.65 -17.53 -1.66
CA ILE A 704 25.41 -18.28 -1.63
C ILE A 704 25.07 -18.65 -3.08
N GLY A 705 25.23 -19.91 -3.42
CA GLY A 705 25.24 -20.32 -4.82
C GLY A 705 26.40 -19.64 -5.55
N ASP A 706 26.06 -18.91 -6.61
CA ASP A 706 27.05 -18.15 -7.37
C ASP A 706 27.15 -16.67 -6.98
N THR A 707 26.46 -16.19 -5.93
CA THR A 707 26.51 -14.79 -5.50
C THR A 707 27.47 -14.56 -4.35
N TYR A 708 28.22 -13.46 -4.43
CA TYR A 708 29.11 -12.98 -3.35
C TYR A 708 28.43 -11.78 -2.67
N ASN A 709 28.38 -11.80 -1.33
CA ASN A 709 27.80 -10.73 -0.53
C ASN A 709 28.75 -10.40 0.61
N CYS A 710 28.91 -9.12 0.93
CA CYS A 710 29.59 -8.68 2.12
C CYS A 710 28.61 -8.66 3.30
N VAL A 711 28.86 -9.46 4.33
CA VAL A 711 28.00 -9.55 5.51
C VAL A 711 28.79 -9.22 6.77
N PRO A 712 28.17 -8.57 7.78
CA PRO A 712 28.84 -8.25 9.02
C PRO A 712 29.44 -9.47 9.70
N ASP A 713 30.59 -9.28 10.30
CA ASP A 713 31.28 -10.28 11.12
C ASP A 713 30.66 -10.32 12.52
N ASP A 714 29.48 -10.90 12.65
CA ASP A 714 28.79 -11.06 13.91
C ASP A 714 28.54 -12.54 14.24
N PRO A 715 28.24 -12.89 15.51
CA PRO A 715 27.99 -14.27 15.93
C PRO A 715 26.88 -14.98 15.18
N ALA A 716 25.90 -14.22 14.62
CA ALA A 716 24.80 -14.80 13.84
C ALA A 716 25.28 -15.36 12.51
N ASN A 717 26.42 -14.88 12.00
CA ASN A 717 27.04 -15.32 10.76
C ASN A 717 28.19 -16.32 10.98
N ALA A 718 28.55 -16.63 12.22
CA ALA A 718 29.69 -17.50 12.57
C ALA A 718 29.54 -18.93 12.02
N GLY A 719 28.30 -19.42 11.84
CA GLY A 719 28.05 -20.76 11.28
C GLY A 719 28.35 -20.91 9.79
N PHE A 720 28.78 -19.83 9.12
CA PHE A 720 29.09 -19.79 7.69
C PHE A 720 30.59 -19.65 7.42
N ARG A 721 31.46 -19.76 8.45
CA ARG A 721 32.89 -19.70 8.32
C ARG A 721 33.51 -21.09 8.33
N ASP A 722 34.45 -21.29 7.41
CA ASP A 722 35.39 -22.41 7.45
C ASP A 722 36.58 -22.03 8.25
N GLY A 723 36.97 -21.90 9.18
CA GLY A 723 38.14 -21.51 9.96
C GLY A 723 39.33 -20.87 9.19
N SER A 724 39.25 -20.71 7.88
CA SER A 724 40.29 -20.11 7.03
C SER A 724 40.01 -18.67 6.63
N GLY A 725 38.84 -18.14 6.99
CA GLY A 725 38.40 -16.81 6.59
C GLY A 725 37.95 -16.74 5.12
N LEU A 726 37.86 -17.85 4.43
CA LEU A 726 37.42 -17.98 3.04
C LEU A 726 35.98 -18.54 2.95
N VAL A 727 35.34 -18.15 1.90
CA VAL A 727 33.99 -18.42 1.44
C VAL A 727 33.52 -19.85 1.64
N ILE A 728 32.44 -20.09 2.38
CA ILE A 728 31.69 -21.35 2.29
C ILE A 728 30.74 -21.28 1.11
N ALA A 729 30.98 -22.07 0.08
CA ALA A 729 30.04 -22.31 -0.98
C ALA A 729 28.87 -23.15 -0.43
N ILE A 730 27.73 -22.53 -0.14
CA ILE A 730 26.51 -23.28 0.13
C ILE A 730 25.97 -23.78 -1.22
N THR A 731 26.44 -24.93 -1.64
CA THR A 731 25.74 -25.70 -2.66
C THR A 731 24.51 -26.35 -2.06
N PRO A 732 23.38 -26.43 -2.78
CA PRO A 732 22.12 -26.97 -2.25
C PRO A 732 22.12 -28.46 -1.87
N ASN A 733 23.25 -29.16 -1.95
CA ASN A 733 23.37 -30.58 -1.67
C ASN A 733 24.62 -30.86 -0.82
N ASN A 734 24.51 -30.83 0.50
CA ASN A 734 25.31 -31.65 1.39
C ASN A 734 24.44 -32.31 2.44
N GLN A 735 23.78 -33.39 2.03
CA GLN A 735 23.48 -34.47 2.96
C GLN A 735 24.84 -35.14 3.32
N THR A 736 25.27 -34.99 4.54
CA THR A 736 26.34 -35.77 5.16
C THR A 736 25.94 -37.25 5.06
N LYS A 737 26.59 -37.95 4.14
CA LYS A 737 26.67 -39.41 4.18
C LYS A 737 27.65 -39.79 5.27
N ASN A 738 27.16 -40.28 6.41
CA ASN A 738 27.91 -41.24 7.21
C ASN A 738 27.45 -42.64 6.78
N GLY A 739 28.42 -43.43 6.41
CA GLY A 739 28.25 -44.74 5.80
C GLY A 739 27.80 -45.84 6.76
N ASN A 740 27.16 -46.81 6.26
CA ASN A 740 27.62 -48.20 6.10
C ASN A 740 26.53 -49.05 5.44
N SER A 741 26.93 -49.64 4.34
CA SER A 741 26.63 -50.99 3.78
C SER A 741 25.32 -51.70 4.18
N THR A 742 24.54 -52.17 3.26
CA THR A 742 24.60 -53.43 2.49
C THR A 742 23.34 -53.60 1.69
N ASP A 743 23.51 -54.01 0.46
CA ASP A 743 22.74 -54.90 -0.42
C ASP A 743 21.23 -54.96 -0.45
N GLY A 744 20.70 -54.94 -1.68
CA GLY A 744 19.50 -55.70 -2.03
C GLY A 744 18.58 -55.08 -3.05
N ASP A 745 18.81 -55.36 -4.29
CA ASP A 745 17.98 -55.57 -5.47
C ASP A 745 16.48 -55.19 -5.56
N ALA A 746 16.21 -54.74 -6.79
CA ALA A 746 15.12 -55.09 -7.69
C ALA A 746 13.95 -54.10 -7.88
N ALA A 747 14.00 -53.45 -9.00
CA ALA A 747 13.00 -53.26 -10.08
C ALA A 747 11.52 -53.26 -9.74
N SER A 748 10.81 -52.22 -10.19
CA SER A 748 9.92 -52.26 -11.37
C SER A 748 9.15 -50.97 -11.55
N ASN A 749 9.07 -50.57 -12.80
CA ASN A 749 8.21 -49.64 -13.49
C ASN A 749 6.79 -49.49 -12.92
N GLU A 750 6.23 -48.28 -12.94
CA GLU A 750 5.16 -47.97 -13.89
C GLU A 750 4.87 -46.45 -13.92
N ASP A 751 4.76 -46.04 -15.11
CA ASP A 751 4.39 -44.82 -15.78
C ASP A 751 2.96 -44.38 -15.40
N SER A 752 2.75 -43.07 -15.07
CA SER A 752 1.55 -42.38 -15.50
C SER A 752 1.73 -40.87 -15.40
N THR A 753 2.01 -40.32 -16.56
CA THR A 753 1.88 -38.90 -16.91
C THR A 753 0.45 -38.44 -16.77
N THR A 754 0.21 -37.40 -15.95
CA THR A 754 -0.87 -36.45 -16.17
C THR A 754 -0.37 -35.05 -15.81
N GLU A 755 -0.05 -34.26 -16.83
CA GLU A 755 0.11 -32.82 -16.72
C GLU A 755 -1.22 -32.20 -16.28
N PRO A 756 -1.19 -31.28 -15.29
CA PRO A 756 -2.32 -30.39 -15.06
C PRO A 756 -2.28 -29.23 -16.08
N PRO A 757 -3.44 -28.69 -16.48
CA PRO A 757 -3.53 -27.68 -17.53
C PRO A 757 -2.87 -26.37 -17.10
N LYS A 758 -2.11 -25.79 -18.01
CA LYS A 758 -1.60 -24.42 -17.95
C LYS A 758 -2.79 -23.46 -17.98
N THR A 759 -3.19 -22.93 -16.84
CA THR A 759 -3.98 -21.71 -16.77
C THR A 759 -3.03 -20.55 -16.53
N SER A 760 -2.90 -19.71 -17.54
CA SER A 760 -2.28 -18.39 -17.44
C SER A 760 -3.17 -17.51 -16.56
N ASP A 761 -2.87 -17.43 -15.28
CA ASP A 761 -3.60 -16.57 -14.34
C ASP A 761 -2.86 -15.24 -14.18
N SER A 762 -3.03 -14.35 -15.17
CA SER A 762 -2.55 -12.97 -15.18
C SER A 762 -3.62 -11.98 -14.71
N THR A 763 -4.63 -12.43 -13.95
CA THR A 763 -5.67 -11.55 -13.41
C THR A 763 -5.61 -11.56 -11.89
N ARG A 764 -4.87 -10.60 -11.31
CA ARG A 764 -5.08 -10.18 -9.91
C ARG A 764 -6.10 -9.04 -9.92
N PRO A 765 -7.39 -9.29 -9.69
CA PRO A 765 -8.36 -8.21 -9.60
C PRO A 765 -8.14 -7.42 -8.32
N ALA A 766 -8.36 -6.12 -8.41
CA ALA A 766 -8.38 -5.17 -7.33
C ALA A 766 -9.47 -5.49 -6.28
N LEU A 767 -9.22 -6.49 -5.44
CA LEU A 767 -9.92 -6.71 -4.16
C LEU A 767 -9.48 -5.68 -3.10
N PHE A 768 -8.92 -4.56 -3.55
CA PHE A 768 -8.34 -3.53 -2.68
C PHE A 768 -9.37 -2.79 -1.83
N SER A 769 -10.64 -2.73 -2.22
CA SER A 769 -11.62 -1.90 -1.52
C SER A 769 -12.30 -2.56 -0.33
N LEU A 770 -12.48 -3.86 -0.31
CA LEU A 770 -13.24 -4.56 0.75
C LEU A 770 -12.41 -4.89 2.00
N LEU A 771 -11.08 -4.98 1.87
CA LEU A 771 -10.20 -5.40 2.96
C LEU A 771 -9.46 -4.25 3.65
N LEU A 772 -9.48 -3.05 3.08
CA LEU A 772 -8.98 -1.83 3.74
C LEU A 772 -9.76 -1.46 5.01
N LEU A 773 -11.02 -1.89 5.14
CA LEU A 773 -11.82 -1.65 6.35
C LEU A 773 -11.25 -2.36 7.60
N PHE A 774 -10.62 -3.51 7.47
CA PHE A 774 -10.15 -4.28 8.63
C PHE A 774 -8.70 -3.98 9.03
N ALA A 775 -7.81 -3.64 8.09
CA ALA A 775 -6.48 -3.09 8.42
C ALA A 775 -6.60 -1.66 9.00
N PHE A 776 -7.68 -0.95 8.61
CA PHE A 776 -8.03 0.38 9.11
C PHE A 776 -8.60 0.38 10.53
N VAL A 777 -9.16 -0.72 11.03
CA VAL A 777 -9.75 -0.71 12.38
C VAL A 777 -8.65 -0.54 13.45
N LEU A 778 -7.49 -1.20 13.33
CA LEU A 778 -6.36 -0.91 14.22
C LEU A 778 -5.77 0.50 13.98
N SER A 779 -5.70 0.93 12.74
CA SER A 779 -5.24 2.28 12.36
C SER A 779 -6.30 3.34 12.63
N SER A 780 -7.60 3.07 12.43
CA SER A 780 -8.67 4.02 12.73
C SER A 780 -9.07 4.05 14.19
N VAL A 781 -8.87 2.99 14.94
CA VAL A 781 -8.98 3.00 16.43
C VAL A 781 -7.88 3.86 17.05
N LEU A 782 -6.74 4.02 16.38
CA LEU A 782 -5.63 4.88 16.83
C LEU A 782 -5.57 6.24 16.10
N MET A 783 -6.36 6.46 15.04
CA MET A 783 -6.33 7.70 14.25
C MET A 783 -7.54 8.63 14.46
N PHE A 784 -8.57 8.18 15.16
CA PHE A 784 -9.76 9.01 15.39
C PHE A 784 -10.12 9.03 16.86
#